data_1f33ae510d71272514645e2a97300159
#
_entry.id   1f33ae510d71272514645e2a97300159
#
_cell.length_a   1.000
_cell.length_b   1.000
_cell.length_c   1.000
_cell.angle_alpha   90.00
_cell.angle_beta   90.00
_cell.angle_gamma   90.00
#
_symmetry.space_group_name_H-M   'P 1'
#
loop_
_entity.id
_entity.type
_entity.pdbx_description
1 polymer ?
#
loop_
_entity_poly.entity_id
_entity_poly.type
_entity_poly.pdbx_seq_one_letter_code
_entity_poly.pdbx_strand_id
1 'polypeptide(L)'
;MNKYSLKSIDRTRKIVILALIAFSNMVISQVGPKPSSFGVWDRGEAMNISEYPFLKGTSCDFTWDEVEKTPGIYDWSILDNAVERAYKEKISLYISFAAGPKTPEWVYEKGVPKVFTSATKKPGAFDHYPYYLSPDYKKYYYRFLTEVAKHIGGFSKDKIKAISFIQVKTGCTGDECAYKGEPLDSSYSLPVKSAQWREFRLETFALHDKLFGKQSGLNISMLLNNVVPQSKEGGKNFVKEWDWAIKNLKDGFGIKNGALSRGHHLSGEIDAVNTFLPYLIDPKGVTLFRRSEMDQTWTRPWYQLNVQLNFYCGAINALNAGQSVWDVTSGALKASKEQGFDYSFYFFNKYAGQIHPETATDAFCALHKGLNAADTNTYPEDKFGKASHGNIDRMEKITAEYAKYGAANDDKNALKMGQVKQRGDQVGFNDAGWEIWPNNYSRLLYQIEPDATSIPLWRVGGPITSESSIYSRFARGFEHASGKNALYFKLHEGFSQDSKPKVMSITVVWYDAIEGSKWKLDYDAGNKTIKTAMTVTGKGDKKWHHELITIKDAVFKNGGTKGADFVLLNADDKDDIFSLVEVHRGEQELPLLRPQEENRAFKGSAKGTKYGKGENAVEGDKEIKGDKKDKEDKKEKREKRKKDKSNN
;
A
#
# COMPACT_ATOMS: atom_id res chain seq x y z
N MET A 1 37.38 -32.53 -52.31
CA MET A 1 37.65 -31.62 -51.24
C MET A 1 36.37 -31.06 -50.68
N ASN A 2 36.17 -31.35 -49.47
CA ASN A 2 35.39 -30.90 -48.34
C ASN A 2 33.84 -31.01 -48.36
N LYS A 3 33.39 -32.21 -47.97
CA LYS A 3 32.01 -32.50 -47.49
C LYS A 3 31.85 -32.51 -45.96
N TYR A 4 32.78 -31.94 -45.19
CA TYR A 4 32.78 -32.03 -43.69
C TYR A 4 32.43 -30.75 -42.93
N SER A 5 32.05 -29.65 -43.61
CA SER A 5 31.88 -28.34 -42.91
C SER A 5 30.43 -28.00 -42.52
N LEU A 6 29.40 -28.67 -43.06
CA LEU A 6 27.99 -28.25 -42.83
C LEU A 6 27.27 -28.97 -41.67
N LYS A 7 27.78 -30.13 -41.21
CA LYS A 7 27.15 -30.87 -40.09
C LYS A 7 27.56 -30.39 -38.70
N SER A 8 28.68 -29.67 -38.57
CA SER A 8 29.17 -29.14 -37.29
C SER A 8 28.42 -27.87 -36.84
N ILE A 9 28.03 -27.02 -37.80
CA ILE A 9 27.36 -25.74 -37.51
C ILE A 9 25.91 -25.99 -37.05
N ASP A 10 25.25 -27.03 -37.55
CA ASP A 10 23.86 -27.35 -37.17
C ASP A 10 23.76 -27.98 -35.77
N ARG A 11 24.77 -28.72 -35.31
CA ARG A 11 24.82 -29.27 -33.96
C ARG A 11 25.08 -28.18 -32.92
N THR A 12 25.95 -27.23 -33.20
CA THR A 12 26.25 -26.10 -32.27
C THR A 12 25.06 -25.15 -32.17
N ARG A 13 24.35 -24.86 -33.25
CA ARG A 13 23.09 -24.09 -33.22
C ARG A 13 21.97 -24.79 -32.44
N LYS A 14 21.81 -26.10 -32.58
CA LYS A 14 20.81 -26.85 -31.78
C LYS A 14 21.15 -26.92 -30.30
N ILE A 15 22.42 -27.01 -29.94
CA ILE A 15 22.88 -26.97 -28.54
C ILE A 15 22.70 -25.58 -27.95
N VAL A 16 22.98 -24.50 -28.68
CA VAL A 16 22.75 -23.13 -28.24
C VAL A 16 21.27 -22.80 -28.13
N ILE A 17 20.42 -23.27 -29.03
CA ILE A 17 18.96 -23.10 -28.94
C ILE A 17 18.37 -23.92 -27.78
N LEU A 18 18.86 -25.14 -27.53
CA LEU A 18 18.46 -25.94 -26.36
C LEU A 18 18.96 -25.35 -25.05
N ALA A 19 20.16 -24.74 -25.02
CA ALA A 19 20.65 -24.01 -23.85
C ALA A 19 19.85 -22.72 -23.61
N LEU A 20 19.48 -21.96 -24.65
CA LEU A 20 18.63 -20.78 -24.55
C LEU A 20 17.19 -21.13 -24.12
N ILE A 21 16.63 -22.25 -24.57
CA ILE A 21 15.32 -22.75 -24.14
C ILE A 21 15.40 -23.29 -22.69
N ALA A 22 16.51 -23.89 -22.28
CA ALA A 22 16.73 -24.31 -20.88
C ALA A 22 16.94 -23.11 -19.92
N PHE A 23 17.54 -22.01 -20.40
CA PHE A 23 17.64 -20.77 -19.63
C PHE A 23 16.31 -20.00 -19.53
N SER A 24 15.41 -20.11 -20.51
CA SER A 24 14.09 -19.48 -20.46
C SER A 24 13.10 -20.21 -19.55
N ASN A 25 13.42 -21.40 -19.05
CA ASN A 25 12.60 -22.19 -18.12
C ASN A 25 13.20 -22.32 -16.71
N MET A 26 14.21 -21.56 -16.36
CA MET A 26 14.47 -21.30 -14.94
C MET A 26 13.37 -20.36 -14.45
N VAL A 27 12.21 -20.91 -14.17
CA VAL A 27 11.27 -20.33 -13.22
C VAL A 27 12.07 -20.25 -11.92
N ILE A 28 12.66 -19.11 -11.64
CA ILE A 28 13.20 -18.80 -10.32
C ILE A 28 12.00 -19.03 -9.38
N SER A 29 12.06 -20.10 -8.60
CA SER A 29 11.03 -20.40 -7.62
C SER A 29 10.96 -19.21 -6.68
N GLN A 30 9.99 -18.33 -6.92
CA GLN A 30 9.77 -17.14 -6.13
C GLN A 30 9.39 -17.58 -4.72
N VAL A 31 10.15 -17.14 -3.74
CA VAL A 31 9.83 -17.30 -2.33
C VAL A 31 8.89 -16.17 -1.91
N GLY A 32 7.82 -16.48 -1.21
CA GLY A 32 6.83 -15.51 -0.76
C GLY A 32 5.49 -15.59 -1.51
N PRO A 33 4.58 -14.63 -1.27
CA PRO A 33 3.26 -14.62 -1.90
C PRO A 33 3.40 -14.48 -3.42
N LYS A 34 2.69 -15.33 -4.15
CA LYS A 34 2.64 -15.28 -5.61
C LYS A 34 1.70 -14.15 -6.05
N PRO A 35 1.87 -13.58 -7.25
CA PRO A 35 0.94 -12.56 -7.77
C PRO A 35 -0.54 -12.97 -7.73
N SER A 36 -0.85 -14.25 -7.89
CA SER A 36 -2.22 -14.78 -7.77
C SER A 36 -2.82 -14.67 -6.36
N SER A 37 -1.98 -14.55 -5.32
CA SER A 37 -2.42 -14.35 -3.93
C SER A 37 -2.30 -12.91 -3.45
N PHE A 38 -1.83 -12.00 -4.31
CA PHE A 38 -1.85 -10.58 -3.98
C PHE A 38 -3.29 -10.09 -3.89
N GLY A 39 -3.54 -9.23 -2.93
CA GLY A 39 -4.88 -8.71 -2.68
C GLY A 39 -5.16 -8.45 -1.21
N VAL A 40 -6.44 -8.48 -0.88
CA VAL A 40 -6.96 -8.24 0.47
C VAL A 40 -6.84 -9.50 1.31
N TRP A 41 -6.25 -9.36 2.50
CA TRP A 41 -6.10 -10.43 3.48
C TRP A 41 -6.79 -10.06 4.78
N ASP A 42 -7.39 -11.03 5.47
CA ASP A 42 -7.96 -10.77 6.79
C ASP A 42 -6.88 -10.70 7.89
N ARG A 43 -7.17 -9.91 8.90
CA ARG A 43 -6.34 -9.78 10.10
C ARG A 43 -7.22 -9.78 11.35
N GLY A 44 -6.90 -10.65 12.28
CA GLY A 44 -7.58 -10.81 13.55
C GLY A 44 -8.55 -11.99 13.55
N GLU A 45 -9.85 -11.75 13.42
CA GLU A 45 -10.82 -12.85 13.32
C GLU A 45 -10.73 -13.53 11.95
N ALA A 46 -10.72 -14.86 11.95
CA ALA A 46 -10.78 -15.63 10.72
C ALA A 46 -12.14 -15.44 10.03
N MET A 47 -12.13 -14.72 8.90
CA MET A 47 -13.34 -14.39 8.15
C MET A 47 -13.75 -15.52 7.22
N ASN A 48 -15.05 -15.75 7.06
CA ASN A 48 -15.56 -16.79 6.18
C ASN A 48 -15.39 -16.43 4.69
N ILE A 49 -14.63 -17.22 3.95
CA ILE A 49 -14.36 -17.00 2.51
C ILE A 49 -15.63 -16.99 1.67
N SER A 50 -16.63 -17.83 1.99
CA SER A 50 -17.89 -17.83 1.23
C SER A 50 -18.68 -16.54 1.41
N GLU A 51 -18.49 -15.87 2.53
CA GLU A 51 -19.10 -14.58 2.82
C GLU A 51 -18.27 -13.40 2.29
N TYR A 52 -16.93 -13.54 2.29
CA TYR A 52 -15.97 -12.52 1.83
C TYR A 52 -15.09 -13.08 0.70
N PRO A 53 -15.65 -13.34 -0.51
CA PRO A 53 -14.95 -14.06 -1.58
C PRO A 53 -13.77 -13.27 -2.19
N PHE A 54 -13.63 -12.01 -1.88
CA PHE A 54 -12.47 -11.21 -2.26
C PHE A 54 -11.21 -11.51 -1.41
N LEU A 55 -11.30 -12.24 -0.31
CA LEU A 55 -10.14 -12.54 0.50
C LEU A 55 -9.17 -13.48 -0.22
N LYS A 56 -7.89 -13.09 -0.25
CA LYS A 56 -6.79 -13.84 -0.86
C LYS A 56 -5.90 -14.51 0.16
N GLY A 57 -6.01 -14.12 1.42
CA GLY A 57 -5.20 -14.66 2.50
C GLY A 57 -5.71 -14.31 3.88
N THR A 58 -5.01 -14.83 4.87
CA THR A 58 -5.33 -14.68 6.30
C THR A 58 -4.05 -14.60 7.13
N SER A 59 -4.17 -14.20 8.40
CA SER A 59 -3.08 -14.19 9.37
C SER A 59 -3.20 -15.32 10.38
N CYS A 60 -2.03 -15.72 10.91
CA CYS A 60 -1.90 -16.46 12.15
C CYS A 60 -1.02 -15.67 13.10
N ASP A 61 -1.64 -15.06 14.08
CA ASP A 61 -0.93 -14.29 15.11
C ASP A 61 -0.95 -15.09 16.43
N PHE A 62 0.23 -15.26 17.04
CA PHE A 62 0.39 -15.88 18.35
C PHE A 62 1.60 -15.30 19.09
N THR A 63 1.75 -15.68 20.36
CA THR A 63 2.87 -15.20 21.20
C THR A 63 3.69 -16.35 21.75
N TRP A 64 4.95 -16.08 22.10
CA TRP A 64 5.84 -17.11 22.63
C TRP A 64 5.31 -17.67 23.96
N ASP A 65 4.82 -16.80 24.88
CA ASP A 65 4.27 -17.19 26.17
C ASP A 65 2.96 -18.00 26.07
N GLU A 66 2.20 -17.88 24.96
CA GLU A 66 1.02 -18.73 24.70
C GLU A 66 1.42 -20.13 24.29
N VAL A 67 2.43 -20.26 23.44
CA VAL A 67 2.86 -21.52 22.83
C VAL A 67 3.76 -22.34 23.75
N GLU A 68 4.68 -21.70 24.48
CA GLU A 68 5.66 -22.37 25.34
C GLU A 68 5.55 -21.89 26.80
N LYS A 69 4.44 -22.22 27.46
CA LYS A 69 4.21 -21.87 28.89
C LYS A 69 5.21 -22.56 29.82
N THR A 70 5.62 -23.77 29.47
CA THR A 70 6.58 -24.58 30.20
C THR A 70 7.76 -24.88 29.28
N PRO A 71 9.03 -24.78 29.74
CA PRO A 71 10.20 -25.00 28.90
C PRO A 71 10.16 -26.31 28.13
N GLY A 72 10.20 -26.26 26.81
CA GLY A 72 10.22 -27.42 25.91
C GLY A 72 8.86 -28.11 25.70
N ILE A 73 7.78 -27.59 26.26
CA ILE A 73 6.41 -28.08 26.03
C ILE A 73 5.65 -27.04 25.22
N TYR A 74 5.27 -27.42 23.99
CA TYR A 74 4.69 -26.52 23.00
C TYR A 74 3.23 -26.88 22.72
N ASP A 75 2.36 -25.88 22.73
CA ASP A 75 0.99 -25.95 22.22
C ASP A 75 0.90 -25.25 20.86
N TRP A 76 0.91 -26.03 19.79
CA TRP A 76 0.86 -25.54 18.42
C TRP A 76 -0.56 -25.40 17.86
N SER A 77 -1.60 -25.60 18.68
CA SER A 77 -3.00 -25.65 18.21
C SER A 77 -3.42 -24.41 17.40
N ILE A 78 -2.97 -23.21 17.78
CA ILE A 78 -3.26 -21.97 17.04
C ILE A 78 -2.68 -22.04 15.63
N LEU A 79 -1.43 -22.47 15.49
CA LEU A 79 -0.74 -22.57 14.21
C LEU A 79 -1.34 -23.70 13.35
N ASP A 80 -1.60 -24.85 13.95
CA ASP A 80 -2.18 -26.03 13.28
C ASP A 80 -3.54 -25.69 12.66
N ASN A 81 -4.42 -25.05 13.43
CA ASN A 81 -5.74 -24.64 12.98
C ASN A 81 -5.67 -23.60 11.84
N ALA A 82 -4.76 -22.62 11.93
CA ALA A 82 -4.60 -21.60 10.89
C ALA A 82 -4.07 -22.21 9.59
N VAL A 83 -3.09 -23.11 9.66
CA VAL A 83 -2.55 -23.80 8.48
C VAL A 83 -3.60 -24.72 7.84
N GLU A 84 -4.33 -25.46 8.64
CA GLU A 84 -5.41 -26.34 8.16
C GLU A 84 -6.51 -25.54 7.45
N ARG A 85 -6.93 -24.42 8.03
CA ARG A 85 -7.89 -23.49 7.43
C ARG A 85 -7.39 -22.96 6.08
N ALA A 86 -6.20 -22.38 6.05
CA ALA A 86 -5.64 -21.80 4.83
C ALA A 86 -5.53 -22.84 3.70
N TYR A 87 -5.13 -24.06 4.05
CA TYR A 87 -5.05 -25.18 3.10
C TYR A 87 -6.44 -25.57 2.56
N LYS A 88 -7.44 -25.76 3.42
CA LYS A 88 -8.81 -26.12 3.02
C LYS A 88 -9.49 -25.06 2.18
N GLU A 89 -9.35 -23.80 2.56
CA GLU A 89 -9.96 -22.66 1.88
C GLU A 89 -9.16 -22.20 0.65
N LYS A 90 -7.98 -22.79 0.39
CA LYS A 90 -7.08 -22.46 -0.71
C LYS A 90 -6.68 -20.98 -0.75
N ILE A 91 -6.48 -20.39 0.41
CA ILE A 91 -5.98 -19.03 0.59
C ILE A 91 -4.55 -19.05 1.11
N SER A 92 -3.87 -17.91 1.01
CA SER A 92 -2.52 -17.74 1.55
C SER A 92 -2.56 -17.45 3.05
N LEU A 93 -1.50 -17.84 3.75
CA LEU A 93 -1.32 -17.59 5.18
C LEU A 93 -0.03 -16.79 5.41
N TYR A 94 -0.07 -15.79 6.28
CA TYR A 94 1.15 -15.32 6.91
C TYR A 94 1.15 -15.62 8.41
N ILE A 95 2.34 -15.86 8.93
CA ILE A 95 2.55 -16.15 10.34
C ILE A 95 3.22 -14.93 10.98
N SER A 96 2.71 -14.52 12.13
CA SER A 96 3.22 -13.42 12.90
C SER A 96 3.25 -13.83 14.38
N PHE A 97 4.41 -13.84 15.00
CA PHE A 97 4.53 -14.17 16.41
C PHE A 97 5.38 -13.16 17.17
N ALA A 98 4.89 -12.79 18.36
CA ALA A 98 5.57 -11.86 19.23
C ALA A 98 6.37 -12.65 20.28
N ALA A 99 7.68 -12.46 20.29
CA ALA A 99 8.58 -13.09 21.26
C ALA A 99 9.09 -12.09 22.29
N GLY A 100 9.48 -10.87 21.89
CA GLY A 100 10.10 -9.90 22.78
C GLY A 100 9.27 -9.58 24.04
N PRO A 101 8.20 -8.76 23.94
CA PRO A 101 7.40 -8.39 25.09
C PRO A 101 6.52 -9.53 25.63
N LYS A 102 6.44 -10.61 24.88
CA LYS A 102 5.69 -11.85 25.19
C LYS A 102 6.64 -13.03 25.43
N THR A 103 7.78 -12.74 25.99
CA THR A 103 8.74 -13.74 26.49
C THR A 103 8.13 -14.46 27.70
N PRO A 104 8.11 -15.81 27.72
CA PRO A 104 7.59 -16.57 28.84
C PRO A 104 8.32 -16.28 30.16
N GLU A 105 7.61 -16.30 31.27
CA GLU A 105 8.17 -15.98 32.59
C GLU A 105 9.36 -16.87 32.99
N TRP A 106 9.32 -18.16 32.62
CA TRP A 106 10.42 -19.09 32.90
C TRP A 106 11.76 -18.65 32.26
N VAL A 107 11.74 -17.85 31.20
CA VAL A 107 12.97 -17.31 30.57
C VAL A 107 13.67 -16.34 31.50
N TYR A 108 12.90 -15.51 32.19
CA TYR A 108 13.43 -14.59 33.21
C TYR A 108 13.91 -15.34 34.46
N GLU A 109 13.19 -16.37 34.88
CA GLU A 109 13.63 -17.27 35.97
C GLU A 109 14.95 -17.97 35.66
N LYS A 110 15.30 -18.13 34.38
CA LYS A 110 16.58 -18.68 33.91
C LYS A 110 17.68 -17.61 33.77
N GLY A 111 17.49 -16.40 34.31
CA GLY A 111 18.52 -15.37 34.42
C GLY A 111 18.49 -14.29 33.35
N VAL A 112 17.50 -14.27 32.45
CA VAL A 112 17.34 -13.14 31.50
C VAL A 112 16.86 -11.90 32.24
N PRO A 113 17.58 -10.75 32.17
CA PRO A 113 17.15 -9.53 32.86
C PRO A 113 15.81 -9.00 32.35
N LYS A 114 14.94 -8.58 33.29
CA LYS A 114 13.72 -7.83 33.01
C LYS A 114 14.06 -6.35 32.84
N VAL A 115 13.68 -5.78 31.71
CA VAL A 115 13.88 -4.36 31.40
C VAL A 115 12.55 -3.61 31.58
N PHE A 116 12.50 -2.74 32.59
CA PHE A 116 11.39 -1.83 32.83
C PHE A 116 11.67 -0.50 32.13
N THR A 117 10.63 0.13 31.58
CA THR A 117 10.76 1.38 30.82
C THR A 117 9.90 2.50 31.39
N SER A 118 10.15 3.72 30.94
CA SER A 118 9.32 4.88 31.26
C SER A 118 7.86 4.76 30.80
N ALA A 119 7.54 3.79 29.96
CA ALA A 119 6.20 3.48 29.49
C ALA A 119 5.53 2.34 30.26
N THR A 120 6.23 1.58 31.08
CA THR A 120 5.76 0.33 31.72
C THR A 120 4.43 0.48 32.48
N LYS A 121 4.17 1.62 33.12
CA LYS A 121 2.92 1.86 33.86
C LYS A 121 1.84 2.60 33.04
N LYS A 122 2.08 2.85 31.76
CA LYS A 122 1.09 3.52 30.91
C LYS A 122 0.06 2.50 30.40
N PRO A 123 -1.21 2.88 30.21
CA PRO A 123 -2.22 1.99 29.66
C PRO A 123 -1.75 1.38 28.35
N GLY A 124 -1.85 0.05 28.24
CA GLY A 124 -1.45 -0.75 27.06
C GLY A 124 0.04 -0.86 26.80
N ALA A 125 0.88 -0.48 27.74
CA ALA A 125 2.28 -0.86 27.72
C ALA A 125 2.45 -2.27 28.31
N PHE A 126 3.51 -2.94 27.90
CA PHE A 126 3.93 -4.18 28.53
C PHE A 126 4.58 -3.89 29.88
N ASP A 127 4.44 -4.80 30.84
CA ASP A 127 5.00 -4.62 32.18
C ASP A 127 6.53 -4.56 32.14
N HIS A 128 7.15 -5.37 31.31
CA HIS A 128 8.60 -5.42 31.12
C HIS A 128 8.93 -6.06 29.76
N TYR A 129 10.21 -5.99 29.42
CA TYR A 129 10.80 -6.58 28.23
C TYR A 129 12.02 -7.44 28.62
N PRO A 130 12.42 -8.43 27.79
CA PRO A 130 13.70 -9.08 28.00
C PRO A 130 14.86 -8.13 27.62
N TYR A 131 16.02 -8.30 28.23
CA TYR A 131 17.23 -7.73 27.69
C TYR A 131 17.66 -8.55 26.47
N TYR A 132 17.37 -8.03 25.30
CA TYR A 132 17.53 -8.75 24.03
C TYR A 132 18.97 -9.21 23.72
N LEU A 133 19.98 -8.52 24.27
CA LEU A 133 21.39 -8.87 24.05
C LEU A 133 21.92 -9.89 25.09
N SER A 134 21.12 -10.29 26.06
CA SER A 134 21.48 -11.36 26.99
C SER A 134 21.79 -12.64 26.20
N PRO A 135 22.95 -13.32 26.45
CA PRO A 135 23.25 -14.60 25.83
C PRO A 135 22.18 -15.65 26.07
N ASP A 136 21.58 -15.68 27.28
CA ASP A 136 20.51 -16.61 27.62
C ASP A 136 19.22 -16.29 26.87
N TYR A 137 18.86 -14.97 26.69
CA TYR A 137 17.72 -14.60 25.84
C TYR A 137 17.92 -15.11 24.41
N LYS A 138 19.06 -14.83 23.78
CA LYS A 138 19.37 -15.31 22.44
C LYS A 138 19.31 -16.83 22.35
N LYS A 139 19.87 -17.54 23.31
CA LYS A 139 19.83 -19.01 23.38
C LYS A 139 18.39 -19.55 23.36
N TYR A 140 17.52 -19.02 24.21
CA TYR A 140 16.14 -19.50 24.32
C TYR A 140 15.26 -19.05 23.15
N TYR A 141 15.44 -17.81 22.69
CA TYR A 141 14.72 -17.28 21.54
C TYR A 141 15.09 -18.02 20.24
N TYR A 142 16.36 -18.29 20.00
CA TYR A 142 16.80 -19.03 18.80
C TYR A 142 16.38 -20.50 18.84
N ARG A 143 16.33 -21.11 20.01
CA ARG A 143 15.72 -22.42 20.18
C ARG A 143 14.22 -22.38 19.82
N PHE A 144 13.47 -21.40 20.34
CA PHE A 144 12.06 -21.24 20.03
C PHE A 144 11.83 -21.11 18.51
N LEU A 145 12.58 -20.24 17.81
CA LEU A 145 12.52 -20.12 16.35
C LEU A 145 12.80 -21.46 15.64
N THR A 146 13.75 -22.24 16.16
CA THR A 146 14.11 -23.55 15.60
C THR A 146 12.95 -24.55 15.77
N GLU A 147 12.28 -24.56 16.91
CA GLU A 147 11.13 -25.44 17.14
C GLU A 147 9.91 -25.02 16.31
N VAL A 148 9.65 -23.70 16.09
CA VAL A 148 8.64 -23.22 15.14
C VAL A 148 8.94 -23.77 13.73
N ALA A 149 10.18 -23.64 13.25
CA ALA A 149 10.56 -24.14 11.93
C ALA A 149 10.42 -25.64 11.80
N LYS A 150 10.82 -26.38 12.82
CA LYS A 150 10.70 -27.84 12.87
C LYS A 150 9.24 -28.29 12.85
N HIS A 151 8.37 -27.61 13.61
CA HIS A 151 6.95 -27.91 13.62
C HIS A 151 6.31 -27.68 12.24
N ILE A 152 6.59 -26.51 11.61
CA ILE A 152 6.15 -26.21 10.24
C ILE A 152 6.68 -27.26 9.26
N GLY A 153 7.92 -27.70 9.39
CA GLY A 153 8.53 -28.75 8.57
C GLY A 153 7.84 -30.11 8.68
N GLY A 154 7.06 -30.34 9.76
CA GLY A 154 6.24 -31.53 9.96
C GLY A 154 4.93 -31.56 9.15
N PHE A 155 4.50 -30.43 8.58
CA PHE A 155 3.32 -30.40 7.72
C PHE A 155 3.58 -31.03 6.34
N SER A 156 2.50 -31.45 5.69
CA SER A 156 2.59 -31.86 4.28
C SER A 156 3.07 -30.69 3.40
N LYS A 157 3.76 -31.02 2.30
CA LYS A 157 4.26 -30.01 1.35
C LYS A 157 3.18 -29.05 0.85
N ASP A 158 1.94 -29.53 0.69
CA ASP A 158 0.83 -28.71 0.21
C ASP A 158 0.31 -27.74 1.27
N LYS A 159 0.32 -28.14 2.54
CA LYS A 159 0.05 -27.23 3.67
C LYS A 159 1.14 -26.16 3.81
N ILE A 160 2.42 -26.54 3.68
CA ILE A 160 3.54 -25.59 3.72
C ILE A 160 3.41 -24.56 2.60
N LYS A 161 2.97 -24.94 1.39
CA LYS A 161 2.75 -24.00 0.27
C LYS A 161 1.69 -22.94 0.52
N ALA A 162 0.77 -23.17 1.46
CA ALA A 162 -0.19 -22.15 1.87
C ALA A 162 0.46 -21.04 2.70
N ILE A 163 1.60 -21.33 3.38
CA ILE A 163 2.34 -20.35 4.19
C ILE A 163 3.20 -19.51 3.25
N SER A 164 2.85 -18.24 3.07
CA SER A 164 3.53 -17.34 2.14
C SER A 164 4.72 -16.63 2.75
N PHE A 165 4.57 -16.14 3.99
CA PHE A 165 5.66 -15.43 4.68
C PHE A 165 5.48 -15.44 6.19
N ILE A 166 6.59 -15.14 6.88
CA ILE A 166 6.64 -14.94 8.33
C ILE A 166 7.05 -13.49 8.60
N GLN A 167 6.29 -12.78 9.42
CA GLN A 167 6.68 -11.45 9.86
C GLN A 167 7.74 -11.56 10.96
N VAL A 168 8.91 -10.98 10.72
CA VAL A 168 9.99 -10.93 11.69
C VAL A 168 9.73 -9.83 12.71
N LYS A 169 9.46 -10.21 13.95
CA LYS A 169 9.21 -9.32 15.08
C LYS A 169 10.37 -9.42 16.07
N THR A 170 11.35 -8.54 15.93
CA THR A 170 12.55 -8.55 16.80
C THR A 170 12.39 -7.69 18.05
N GLY A 171 11.57 -6.65 18.01
CA GLY A 171 11.46 -5.64 19.06
C GLY A 171 10.14 -5.64 19.84
N CYS A 172 9.81 -4.48 20.40
CA CYS A 172 8.71 -4.32 21.35
C CYS A 172 7.31 -4.61 20.77
N THR A 173 7.08 -4.28 19.49
CA THR A 173 5.81 -4.55 18.80
C THR A 173 6.06 -5.29 17.48
N GLY A 174 7.24 -5.86 17.32
CA GLY A 174 7.70 -6.40 16.05
C GLY A 174 8.32 -5.36 15.14
N ASP A 175 8.47 -4.16 15.65
CA ASP A 175 9.02 -3.02 14.94
C ASP A 175 10.54 -2.90 15.13
N GLU A 176 11.06 -1.77 14.67
CA GLU A 176 12.47 -1.41 14.71
C GLU A 176 12.97 -1.07 16.13
N CYS A 177 12.07 -0.74 17.06
CA CYS A 177 12.43 -0.37 18.44
C CYS A 177 12.61 -1.60 19.32
N ALA A 178 13.64 -1.61 20.17
CA ALA A 178 13.80 -2.65 21.19
C ALA A 178 12.69 -2.56 22.24
N TYR A 179 12.42 -1.36 22.73
CA TYR A 179 11.48 -1.10 23.81
C TYR A 179 10.50 0.01 23.47
N LYS A 180 9.33 -0.02 24.07
CA LYS A 180 8.42 1.12 24.11
C LYS A 180 8.77 1.97 25.34
N GLY A 181 9.23 3.19 25.12
CA GLY A 181 9.79 4.06 26.17
C GLY A 181 11.28 3.78 26.44
N GLU A 182 11.88 4.66 27.24
CA GLU A 182 13.29 4.53 27.62
C GLU A 182 13.44 3.57 28.80
N PRO A 183 14.44 2.67 28.82
CA PRO A 183 14.75 1.84 29.97
C PRO A 183 15.00 2.68 31.22
N LEU A 184 14.49 2.22 32.37
CA LEU A 184 14.73 2.88 33.67
C LEU A 184 16.18 2.69 34.09
N ASP A 185 16.80 1.58 33.75
CA ASP A 185 18.25 1.34 33.89
C ASP A 185 18.90 1.55 32.52
N SER A 186 19.69 2.59 32.41
CA SER A 186 20.36 2.99 31.16
C SER A 186 21.37 1.96 30.64
N SER A 187 21.84 1.02 31.48
CA SER A 187 22.72 -0.07 31.05
C SER A 187 22.06 -1.01 30.03
N TYR A 188 20.73 -1.05 30.00
CA TYR A 188 19.93 -1.83 29.04
C TYR A 188 19.49 -1.02 27.83
N SER A 189 19.97 0.22 27.65
CA SER A 189 19.53 1.07 26.55
C SER A 189 19.94 0.51 25.20
N LEU A 190 18.94 0.36 24.29
CA LEU A 190 19.11 -0.12 22.93
C LEU A 190 18.41 0.83 21.94
N PRO A 191 18.97 2.03 21.73
CA PRO A 191 18.40 2.96 20.76
C PRO A 191 18.32 2.35 19.37
N VAL A 192 17.31 2.70 18.59
CA VAL A 192 17.09 2.22 17.20
C VAL A 192 18.36 2.37 16.34
N LYS A 193 19.13 3.44 16.57
CA LYS A 193 20.36 3.75 15.83
C LYS A 193 21.61 3.00 16.31
N SER A 194 21.54 2.29 17.44
CA SER A 194 22.71 1.64 18.00
C SER A 194 23.19 0.49 17.13
N ALA A 195 24.53 0.31 17.07
CA ALA A 195 25.12 -0.80 16.34
C ALA A 195 24.70 -2.14 16.93
N GLN A 196 24.70 -2.25 18.27
CA GLN A 196 24.35 -3.47 18.99
C GLN A 196 22.91 -3.95 18.69
N TRP A 197 21.95 -3.02 18.71
CA TRP A 197 20.56 -3.35 18.36
C TRP A 197 20.43 -3.77 16.90
N ARG A 198 21.10 -3.08 15.98
CA ARG A 198 21.12 -3.44 14.55
C ARG A 198 21.74 -4.82 14.33
N GLU A 199 22.87 -5.12 14.96
CA GLU A 199 23.51 -6.42 14.85
C GLU A 199 22.59 -7.54 15.29
N PHE A 200 21.90 -7.39 16.42
CA PHE A 200 20.89 -8.34 16.87
C PHE A 200 19.74 -8.52 15.85
N ARG A 201 19.27 -7.44 15.25
CA ARG A 201 18.25 -7.53 14.19
C ARG A 201 18.77 -8.30 12.97
N LEU A 202 19.96 -8.00 12.49
CA LEU A 202 20.56 -8.68 11.34
C LEU A 202 20.86 -10.16 11.62
N GLU A 203 21.30 -10.47 12.82
CA GLU A 203 21.48 -11.86 13.28
C GLU A 203 20.15 -12.62 13.25
N THR A 204 19.09 -11.98 13.73
CA THR A 204 17.74 -12.56 13.71
C THR A 204 17.21 -12.74 12.28
N PHE A 205 17.44 -11.77 11.38
CA PHE A 205 17.06 -11.89 9.96
C PHE A 205 17.79 -13.06 9.29
N ALA A 206 19.10 -13.19 9.51
CA ALA A 206 19.88 -14.30 8.99
C ALA A 206 19.39 -15.66 9.50
N LEU A 207 19.01 -15.74 10.78
CA LEU A 207 18.45 -16.95 11.37
C LEU A 207 17.10 -17.30 10.76
N HIS A 208 16.19 -16.34 10.55
CA HIS A 208 14.90 -16.57 9.87
C HIS A 208 15.11 -17.09 8.45
N ASP A 209 16.00 -16.48 7.66
CA ASP A 209 16.32 -16.95 6.31
C ASP A 209 16.81 -18.39 6.31
N LYS A 210 17.74 -18.71 7.24
CA LYS A 210 18.26 -20.07 7.40
C LYS A 210 17.19 -21.09 7.77
N LEU A 211 16.27 -20.73 8.68
CA LEU A 211 15.27 -21.66 9.23
C LEU A 211 14.05 -21.82 8.34
N PHE A 212 13.60 -20.77 7.67
CA PHE A 212 12.34 -20.75 6.92
C PHE A 212 12.50 -20.58 5.42
N GLY A 213 13.64 -20.03 4.97
CA GLY A 213 13.91 -19.74 3.57
C GLY A 213 14.17 -20.98 2.73
N LYS A 214 14.70 -20.75 1.55
CA LYS A 214 14.94 -21.80 0.55
C LYS A 214 15.93 -22.87 1.02
N GLN A 215 16.95 -22.48 1.78
CA GLN A 215 17.97 -23.42 2.26
C GLN A 215 17.41 -24.48 3.21
N SER A 216 16.36 -24.16 3.99
CA SER A 216 15.68 -25.11 4.86
C SER A 216 14.75 -26.08 4.10
N GLY A 217 14.43 -25.78 2.84
CA GLY A 217 13.43 -26.49 2.06
C GLY A 217 11.98 -26.05 2.32
N LEU A 218 11.72 -25.16 3.28
CA LEU A 218 10.38 -24.63 3.56
C LEU A 218 9.92 -23.61 2.54
N ASN A 219 10.84 -22.85 1.94
CA ASN A 219 10.56 -21.80 0.94
C ASN A 219 9.56 -20.73 1.42
N ILE A 220 9.62 -20.37 2.69
CA ILE A 220 8.78 -19.33 3.29
C ILE A 220 9.59 -18.03 3.34
N SER A 221 9.07 -16.96 2.78
CA SER A 221 9.72 -15.65 2.80
C SER A 221 9.59 -14.98 4.17
N MET A 222 10.44 -14.01 4.44
CA MET A 222 10.29 -13.15 5.62
C MET A 222 9.70 -11.79 5.23
N LEU A 223 8.94 -11.19 6.14
CA LEU A 223 8.47 -9.82 6.07
C LEU A 223 9.23 -8.97 7.10
N LEU A 224 9.94 -7.96 6.63
CA LEU A 224 10.74 -7.05 7.44
C LEU A 224 9.99 -5.74 7.68
N ASN A 225 10.01 -5.27 8.92
CA ASN A 225 9.32 -4.05 9.29
C ASN A 225 10.24 -2.83 9.17
N ASN A 226 9.80 -1.79 8.47
CA ASN A 226 10.46 -0.48 8.37
C ASN A 226 11.96 -0.51 8.02
N VAL A 227 12.41 -1.41 7.15
CA VAL A 227 13.83 -1.50 6.74
C VAL A 227 14.18 -0.62 5.56
N VAL A 228 13.21 -0.01 4.88
CA VAL A 228 13.43 0.84 3.70
C VAL A 228 13.96 2.20 4.11
N PRO A 229 15.07 2.69 3.52
CA PRO A 229 15.54 4.05 3.75
C PRO A 229 14.49 5.08 3.35
N GLN A 230 14.30 6.08 4.19
CA GLN A 230 13.43 7.22 3.93
C GLN A 230 14.26 8.49 3.93
N SER A 231 13.89 9.52 3.16
CA SER A 231 14.64 10.77 3.03
C SER A 231 14.62 11.64 4.29
N LYS A 232 13.57 11.52 5.11
CA LYS A 232 13.42 12.28 6.34
C LYS A 232 14.19 11.64 7.50
N GLU A 233 14.48 12.42 8.54
CA GLU A 233 15.42 12.11 9.63
C GLU A 233 15.39 10.68 10.20
N GLY A 234 14.22 10.02 10.22
CA GLY A 234 14.08 8.63 10.64
C GLY A 234 14.68 7.61 9.68
N GLY A 235 14.66 7.88 8.38
CA GLY A 235 14.93 6.88 7.35
C GLY A 235 16.39 6.57 7.07
N LYS A 236 17.29 7.48 7.35
CA LYS A 236 18.74 7.23 7.26
C LYS A 236 19.23 6.14 8.23
N ASN A 237 18.40 5.80 9.21
CA ASN A 237 18.77 4.79 10.21
C ASN A 237 18.79 3.36 9.65
N PHE A 238 18.02 3.08 8.60
CA PHE A 238 17.81 1.74 8.08
C PHE A 238 18.58 1.44 6.79
N VAL A 239 19.47 2.35 6.36
CA VAL A 239 20.30 2.12 5.16
C VAL A 239 21.10 0.82 5.26
N LYS A 240 21.71 0.55 6.42
CA LYS A 240 22.51 -0.66 6.62
C LYS A 240 21.68 -1.94 6.64
N GLU A 241 20.48 -1.89 7.21
CA GLU A 241 19.54 -3.01 7.20
C GLU A 241 19.01 -3.27 5.79
N TRP A 242 18.69 -2.21 5.04
CA TRP A 242 18.29 -2.31 3.64
C TRP A 242 19.39 -2.90 2.76
N ASP A 243 20.60 -2.35 2.84
CA ASP A 243 21.75 -2.83 2.07
C ASP A 243 22.07 -4.29 2.38
N TRP A 244 21.98 -4.66 3.67
CA TRP A 244 22.16 -6.04 4.10
C TRP A 244 21.07 -6.95 3.51
N ALA A 245 19.79 -6.56 3.56
CA ALA A 245 18.69 -7.34 3.05
C ALA A 245 18.81 -7.55 1.52
N ILE A 246 19.06 -6.49 0.76
CA ILE A 246 19.27 -6.56 -0.69
C ILE A 246 20.48 -7.43 -1.05
N LYS A 247 21.53 -7.39 -0.24
CA LYS A 247 22.73 -8.20 -0.47
C LYS A 247 22.54 -9.68 -0.13
N ASN A 248 21.85 -10.01 0.94
CA ASN A 248 21.83 -11.35 1.52
C ASN A 248 20.55 -12.14 1.23
N LEU A 249 19.37 -11.48 1.12
CA LEU A 249 18.07 -12.12 0.90
C LEU A 249 17.75 -12.22 -0.60
N LYS A 250 18.55 -13.02 -1.32
CA LYS A 250 18.47 -13.12 -2.80
C LYS A 250 17.18 -13.78 -3.30
N ASP A 251 16.56 -14.65 -2.50
CA ASP A 251 15.32 -15.32 -2.84
C ASP A 251 14.08 -14.41 -2.69
N GLY A 252 14.27 -13.23 -2.12
CA GLY A 252 13.23 -12.23 -1.92
C GLY A 252 12.77 -12.08 -0.48
N PHE A 253 12.17 -10.95 -0.19
CA PHE A 253 11.60 -10.64 1.12
C PHE A 253 10.44 -9.63 1.00
N GLY A 254 9.63 -9.56 2.04
CA GLY A 254 8.56 -8.59 2.16
C GLY A 254 8.97 -7.35 2.96
N ILE A 255 8.31 -6.24 2.65
CA ILE A 255 8.45 -4.98 3.37
C ILE A 255 7.11 -4.61 3.97
N LYS A 256 7.10 -4.32 5.27
CA LYS A 256 5.95 -3.73 5.95
C LYS A 256 6.20 -2.26 6.21
N ASN A 257 5.23 -1.44 5.87
CA ASN A 257 5.15 -0.05 6.30
C ASN A 257 3.70 0.38 6.51
N GLY A 258 3.49 1.48 7.24
CA GLY A 258 2.16 1.93 7.67
C GLY A 258 1.39 2.79 6.66
N ALA A 259 1.65 2.67 5.34
CA ALA A 259 1.12 3.60 4.34
C ALA A 259 -0.41 3.70 4.31
N LEU A 260 -1.13 2.59 4.47
CA LEU A 260 -2.60 2.56 4.40
C LEU A 260 -3.30 3.03 5.67
N SER A 261 -2.60 3.04 6.79
CA SER A 261 -3.18 3.44 8.07
C SER A 261 -3.42 4.95 8.20
N ARG A 262 -2.93 5.75 7.25
CA ARG A 262 -2.98 7.21 7.31
C ARG A 262 -3.89 7.85 6.27
N GLY A 263 -4.59 7.04 5.47
CA GLY A 263 -5.40 7.50 4.36
C GLY A 263 -4.61 7.79 3.09
N HIS A 264 -5.33 7.98 2.00
CA HIS A 264 -4.79 8.09 0.64
C HIS A 264 -4.02 9.39 0.34
N HIS A 265 -4.18 10.40 1.16
CA HIS A 265 -3.64 11.75 0.93
C HIS A 265 -2.33 12.01 1.70
N LEU A 266 -1.84 11.02 2.41
CA LEU A 266 -0.57 11.11 3.13
C LEU A 266 0.42 10.12 2.54
N SER A 267 1.24 10.59 1.65
CA SER A 267 2.35 9.81 1.15
C SER A 267 3.69 10.25 1.75
N GLY A 268 3.76 10.46 3.05
CA GLY A 268 5.04 10.72 3.75
C GLY A 268 6.09 9.62 3.55
N GLU A 269 5.84 8.71 2.60
CA GLU A 269 6.66 7.56 2.24
C GLU A 269 7.05 7.58 0.75
N ILE A 270 6.89 8.69 0.02
CA ILE A 270 7.24 8.77 -1.41
C ILE A 270 8.68 8.30 -1.64
N ASP A 271 9.62 8.73 -0.79
CA ASP A 271 11.02 8.35 -0.95
C ASP A 271 11.25 6.86 -0.69
N ALA A 272 10.55 6.28 0.30
CA ALA A 272 10.59 4.84 0.52
C ALA A 272 10.00 4.08 -0.67
N VAL A 273 8.87 4.56 -1.22
CA VAL A 273 8.25 3.98 -2.43
C VAL A 273 9.22 4.06 -3.61
N ASN A 274 9.84 5.18 -3.86
CA ASN A 274 10.82 5.35 -4.94
C ASN A 274 12.05 4.44 -4.76
N THR A 275 12.40 4.08 -3.53
CA THR A 275 13.51 3.18 -3.25
C THR A 275 13.18 1.72 -3.61
N PHE A 276 12.00 1.21 -3.26
CA PHE A 276 11.67 -0.20 -3.45
C PHE A 276 10.86 -0.52 -4.71
N LEU A 277 10.10 0.45 -5.25
CA LEU A 277 9.23 0.23 -6.41
C LEU A 277 9.95 -0.35 -7.63
N PRO A 278 11.20 0.06 -7.96
CA PRO A 278 11.96 -0.56 -9.05
C PRO A 278 12.18 -2.06 -8.88
N TYR A 279 12.28 -2.57 -7.66
CA TYR A 279 12.44 -4.00 -7.39
C TYR A 279 11.13 -4.80 -7.54
N LEU A 280 9.98 -4.13 -7.47
CA LEU A 280 8.68 -4.77 -7.68
C LEU A 280 8.36 -4.92 -9.16
N ILE A 281 8.75 -3.91 -9.97
CA ILE A 281 8.42 -3.83 -11.40
C ILE A 281 9.47 -4.55 -12.25
N ASP A 282 10.74 -4.35 -11.90
CA ASP A 282 11.89 -4.96 -12.57
C ASP A 282 12.87 -5.50 -11.51
N PRO A 283 12.68 -6.75 -11.06
CA PRO A 283 13.47 -7.32 -9.98
C PRO A 283 14.94 -7.39 -10.36
N LYS A 284 15.77 -6.50 -9.86
CA LYS A 284 17.24 -6.49 -10.03
C LYS A 284 17.91 -7.62 -9.25
N GLY A 285 17.42 -8.86 -9.44
CA GLY A 285 17.92 -10.06 -8.77
C GLY A 285 17.40 -10.28 -7.33
N VAL A 286 16.43 -9.47 -6.87
CA VAL A 286 15.74 -9.66 -5.58
C VAL A 286 14.25 -9.45 -5.78
N THR A 287 13.44 -10.44 -5.45
CA THR A 287 11.99 -10.32 -5.53
C THR A 287 11.45 -9.71 -4.24
N LEU A 288 10.73 -8.60 -4.37
CA LEU A 288 10.09 -7.94 -3.25
C LEU A 288 8.57 -8.08 -3.31
N PHE A 289 7.94 -8.10 -2.14
CA PHE A 289 6.51 -7.86 -1.99
C PHE A 289 6.28 -6.84 -0.85
N ARG A 290 5.12 -6.23 -0.83
CA ARG A 290 4.79 -5.22 0.17
C ARG A 290 3.48 -5.52 0.86
N ARG A 291 3.49 -5.44 2.18
CA ARG A 291 2.29 -5.52 3.01
C ARG A 291 2.06 -4.21 3.75
N SER A 292 0.83 -3.71 3.75
CA SER A 292 0.39 -2.61 4.63
C SER A 292 -0.86 -2.97 5.39
N GLU A 293 -0.96 -2.43 6.60
CA GLU A 293 -2.11 -2.58 7.48
C GLU A 293 -3.14 -1.47 7.21
N MET A 294 -4.41 -1.85 7.23
CA MET A 294 -5.50 -0.93 7.44
C MET A 294 -5.92 -1.02 8.91
N ASP A 295 -5.46 -0.09 9.71
CA ASP A 295 -5.87 0.00 11.12
C ASP A 295 -7.18 0.80 11.29
N GLN A 296 -7.42 1.39 12.46
CA GLN A 296 -8.68 2.05 12.80
C GLN A 296 -8.86 3.45 12.17
N THR A 297 -8.02 3.88 11.24
CA THR A 297 -8.12 5.22 10.62
C THR A 297 -9.46 5.41 9.89
N TRP A 298 -9.98 4.34 9.28
CA TRP A 298 -11.24 4.36 8.56
C TRP A 298 -12.45 4.70 9.45
N THR A 299 -12.37 4.54 10.78
CA THR A 299 -13.44 4.90 11.75
C THR A 299 -13.45 6.38 12.11
N ARG A 300 -12.50 7.17 11.63
CA ARG A 300 -12.42 8.60 11.92
C ARG A 300 -13.54 9.39 11.21
N PRO A 301 -14.06 10.45 11.83
CA PRO A 301 -15.18 11.21 11.24
C PRO A 301 -14.91 11.71 9.81
N TRP A 302 -13.70 12.17 9.53
CA TRP A 302 -13.33 12.64 8.20
C TRP A 302 -13.27 11.51 7.15
N TYR A 303 -12.91 10.30 7.56
CA TYR A 303 -12.93 9.14 6.68
C TYR A 303 -14.37 8.66 6.44
N GLN A 304 -15.20 8.68 7.48
CA GLN A 304 -16.60 8.28 7.47
C GLN A 304 -17.51 9.27 6.74
N LEU A 305 -17.07 10.49 6.44
CA LEU A 305 -17.85 11.43 5.63
C LEU A 305 -18.27 10.80 4.30
N ASN A 306 -17.33 10.11 3.63
CA ASN A 306 -17.60 9.30 2.46
C ASN A 306 -16.65 8.10 2.45
N VAL A 307 -17.04 7.07 3.16
CA VAL A 307 -16.20 5.88 3.37
C VAL A 307 -15.89 5.15 2.07
N GLN A 308 -16.85 5.09 1.13
CA GLN A 308 -16.66 4.45 -0.17
C GLN A 308 -15.59 5.16 -0.99
N LEU A 309 -15.66 6.48 -1.09
CA LEU A 309 -14.67 7.29 -1.79
C LEU A 309 -13.28 7.17 -1.14
N ASN A 310 -13.21 7.19 0.18
CA ASN A 310 -11.94 7.12 0.88
C ASN A 310 -11.27 5.75 0.76
N PHE A 311 -12.03 4.65 0.81
CA PHE A 311 -11.48 3.31 0.54
C PHE A 311 -11.03 3.15 -0.92
N TYR A 312 -11.79 3.68 -1.88
CA TYR A 312 -11.41 3.66 -3.29
C TYR A 312 -10.09 4.44 -3.52
N CYS A 313 -9.99 5.67 -3.01
CA CYS A 313 -8.77 6.44 -3.08
C CYS A 313 -7.60 5.75 -2.36
N GLY A 314 -7.87 5.08 -1.24
CA GLY A 314 -6.90 4.23 -0.55
C GLY A 314 -6.41 3.07 -1.41
N ALA A 315 -7.31 2.39 -2.11
CA ALA A 315 -6.98 1.28 -3.00
C ALA A 315 -6.09 1.71 -4.17
N ILE A 316 -6.45 2.79 -4.88
CA ILE A 316 -5.64 3.27 -6.02
C ILE A 316 -4.27 3.79 -5.57
N ASN A 317 -4.19 4.47 -4.43
CA ASN A 317 -2.91 4.90 -3.85
C ASN A 317 -2.04 3.69 -3.45
N ALA A 318 -2.62 2.70 -2.81
CA ALA A 318 -1.92 1.48 -2.42
C ALA A 318 -1.35 0.73 -3.63
N LEU A 319 -2.13 0.59 -4.69
CA LEU A 319 -1.70 -0.01 -5.95
C LEU A 319 -0.56 0.79 -6.58
N ASN A 320 -0.69 2.11 -6.69
CA ASN A 320 0.35 2.97 -7.22
C ASN A 320 1.65 2.89 -6.41
N ALA A 321 1.54 2.75 -5.10
CA ALA A 321 2.67 2.57 -4.19
C ALA A 321 3.23 1.12 -4.18
N GLY A 322 2.79 0.24 -5.08
CA GLY A 322 3.32 -1.12 -5.20
C GLY A 322 2.87 -2.07 -4.10
N GLN A 323 1.73 -1.83 -3.48
CA GLN A 323 1.19 -2.71 -2.44
C GLN A 323 0.79 -4.05 -3.02
N SER A 324 1.26 -5.15 -2.41
CA SER A 324 0.93 -6.53 -2.80
C SER A 324 -0.15 -7.13 -1.90
N VAL A 325 -0.05 -6.89 -0.60
CA VAL A 325 -0.97 -7.41 0.41
C VAL A 325 -1.59 -6.25 1.19
N TRP A 326 -2.89 -6.13 1.10
CA TRP A 326 -3.68 -5.21 1.90
C TRP A 326 -4.28 -5.97 3.09
N ASP A 327 -3.70 -5.77 4.25
CA ASP A 327 -4.07 -6.43 5.48
C ASP A 327 -5.17 -5.63 6.19
N VAL A 328 -6.38 -6.19 6.23
CA VAL A 328 -7.60 -5.49 6.64
C VAL A 328 -8.19 -6.13 7.89
N THR A 329 -8.52 -5.31 8.88
CA THR A 329 -9.16 -5.79 10.12
C THR A 329 -10.55 -6.34 9.88
N SER A 330 -10.95 -7.34 10.64
CA SER A 330 -12.29 -7.94 10.57
C SER A 330 -13.42 -6.91 10.72
N GLY A 331 -13.22 -5.86 11.52
CA GLY A 331 -14.21 -4.78 11.64
C GLY A 331 -14.43 -4.03 10.34
N ALA A 332 -13.36 -3.71 9.58
CA ALA A 332 -13.49 -3.08 8.27
C ALA A 332 -14.07 -4.04 7.22
N LEU A 333 -13.71 -5.32 7.26
CA LEU A 333 -14.29 -6.33 6.37
C LEU A 333 -15.80 -6.47 6.57
N LYS A 334 -16.26 -6.57 7.82
CA LYS A 334 -17.70 -6.61 8.15
C LYS A 334 -18.41 -5.34 7.67
N ALA A 335 -17.86 -4.17 7.99
CA ALA A 335 -18.44 -2.89 7.59
C ALA A 335 -18.47 -2.68 6.07
N SER A 336 -17.60 -3.33 5.29
CA SER A 336 -17.51 -3.13 3.84
C SER A 336 -18.81 -3.45 3.11
N LYS A 337 -19.52 -4.48 3.54
CA LYS A 337 -20.83 -4.85 2.99
C LYS A 337 -21.93 -3.92 3.45
N GLU A 338 -21.93 -3.57 4.74
CA GLU A 338 -22.95 -2.70 5.34
C GLU A 338 -22.88 -1.27 4.77
N GLN A 339 -21.67 -0.79 4.49
CA GLN A 339 -21.41 0.58 4.02
C GLN A 339 -21.04 0.65 2.53
N GLY A 340 -21.06 -0.48 1.81
CA GLY A 340 -20.93 -0.53 0.36
C GLY A 340 -19.55 -0.16 -0.20
N PHE A 341 -18.46 -0.38 0.56
CA PHE A 341 -17.10 -0.09 0.08
C PHE A 341 -16.28 -1.32 -0.31
N ASP A 342 -16.89 -2.49 -0.39
CA ASP A 342 -16.26 -3.73 -0.85
C ASP A 342 -15.76 -3.67 -2.30
N TYR A 343 -16.35 -2.81 -3.14
CA TYR A 343 -15.82 -2.49 -4.47
C TYR A 343 -14.32 -2.18 -4.44
N SER A 344 -13.85 -1.43 -3.44
CA SER A 344 -12.44 -1.06 -3.30
C SER A 344 -11.52 -2.27 -3.11
N PHE A 345 -12.02 -3.32 -2.45
CA PHE A 345 -11.30 -4.57 -2.25
C PHE A 345 -11.24 -5.40 -3.53
N TYR A 346 -12.34 -5.48 -4.28
CA TYR A 346 -12.35 -6.12 -5.60
C TYR A 346 -11.44 -5.39 -6.59
N PHE A 347 -11.49 -4.04 -6.60
CA PHE A 347 -10.63 -3.22 -7.43
C PHE A 347 -9.15 -3.43 -7.10
N PHE A 348 -8.80 -3.43 -5.82
CA PHE A 348 -7.44 -3.72 -5.38
C PHE A 348 -6.98 -5.11 -5.84
N ASN A 349 -7.80 -6.13 -5.65
CA ASN A 349 -7.49 -7.51 -6.05
C ASN A 349 -7.28 -7.65 -7.56
N LYS A 350 -8.06 -6.93 -8.37
CA LYS A 350 -7.93 -6.94 -9.83
C LYS A 350 -6.52 -6.54 -10.29
N TYR A 351 -5.92 -5.57 -9.59
CA TYR A 351 -4.66 -4.97 -10.02
C TYR A 351 -3.44 -5.34 -9.18
N ALA A 352 -3.60 -5.80 -7.95
CA ALA A 352 -2.47 -6.08 -7.05
C ALA A 352 -1.46 -7.06 -7.65
N GLY A 353 -1.94 -8.10 -8.33
CA GLY A 353 -1.11 -9.11 -9.00
C GLY A 353 -0.62 -8.74 -10.39
N GLN A 354 -1.04 -7.61 -10.98
CA GLN A 354 -0.66 -7.16 -12.32
C GLN A 354 0.70 -6.45 -12.29
N ILE A 355 1.77 -7.17 -11.92
CA ILE A 355 3.13 -6.63 -11.75
C ILE A 355 4.09 -7.03 -12.86
N HIS A 356 3.77 -8.07 -13.62
CA HIS A 356 4.55 -8.56 -14.76
C HIS A 356 3.83 -8.21 -16.06
N PRO A 357 4.29 -7.19 -16.80
CA PRO A 357 3.57 -6.70 -17.98
C PRO A 357 3.27 -7.78 -19.02
N GLU A 358 4.18 -8.75 -19.17
CA GLU A 358 4.08 -9.82 -20.15
C GLU A 358 2.88 -10.76 -19.89
N THR A 359 2.57 -10.96 -18.62
CA THR A 359 1.49 -11.87 -18.18
C THR A 359 0.27 -11.14 -17.65
N ALA A 360 0.37 -9.82 -17.42
CA ALA A 360 -0.73 -9.01 -16.95
C ALA A 360 -1.91 -9.03 -17.92
N THR A 361 -3.09 -9.17 -17.38
CA THR A 361 -4.35 -9.10 -18.13
C THR A 361 -4.99 -7.73 -18.06
N ASP A 362 -4.66 -6.96 -17.02
CA ASP A 362 -5.32 -5.70 -16.69
C ASP A 362 -4.30 -4.60 -16.42
N ALA A 363 -4.65 -3.38 -16.85
CA ALA A 363 -3.91 -2.16 -16.59
C ALA A 363 -4.87 -1.01 -16.27
N PHE A 364 -4.46 -0.01 -15.49
CA PHE A 364 -5.28 1.17 -15.23
C PHE A 364 -4.46 2.44 -15.11
N CYS A 365 -5.14 3.56 -15.37
CA CYS A 365 -4.69 4.92 -15.06
C CYS A 365 -5.85 5.69 -14.41
N ALA A 366 -5.75 5.94 -13.11
CA ALA A 366 -6.65 6.84 -12.40
C ALA A 366 -6.10 8.26 -12.50
N LEU A 367 -6.89 9.13 -13.11
CA LEU A 367 -6.50 10.47 -13.53
C LEU A 367 -6.44 11.40 -12.33
N HIS A 368 -5.25 11.93 -12.06
CA HIS A 368 -4.96 12.64 -10.82
C HIS A 368 -3.83 13.65 -11.02
N LYS A 369 -3.83 14.67 -10.19
CA LYS A 369 -2.66 15.50 -9.94
C LYS A 369 -2.63 15.85 -8.45
N GLY A 370 -1.59 15.41 -7.76
CA GLY A 370 -1.37 15.77 -6.36
C GLY A 370 -0.87 17.20 -6.22
N LEU A 371 -1.23 17.80 -5.10
CA LEU A 371 -0.60 19.02 -4.61
C LEU A 371 0.31 18.68 -3.45
N ASN A 372 1.60 18.91 -3.65
CA ASN A 372 2.59 18.68 -2.62
C ASN A 372 3.05 20.02 -2.03
N ALA A 373 2.59 20.32 -0.83
CA ALA A 373 2.98 21.56 -0.15
C ALA A 373 4.45 21.58 0.29
N ALA A 374 5.13 20.43 0.30
CA ALA A 374 6.57 20.36 0.55
C ALA A 374 7.41 20.73 -0.70
N ASP A 375 6.81 20.74 -1.90
CA ASP A 375 7.49 21.12 -3.14
C ASP A 375 7.71 22.63 -3.21
N THR A 376 8.92 23.07 -2.87
CA THR A 376 9.33 24.48 -2.93
C THR A 376 9.74 24.94 -4.33
N ASN A 377 9.94 24.03 -5.28
CA ASN A 377 10.24 24.37 -6.66
C ASN A 377 8.96 24.82 -7.39
N THR A 378 7.89 24.04 -7.25
CA THR A 378 6.58 24.39 -7.85
C THR A 378 5.88 25.49 -7.06
N TYR A 379 6.04 25.51 -5.74
CA TYR A 379 5.41 26.47 -4.82
C TYR A 379 6.48 27.18 -3.97
N PRO A 380 7.18 28.18 -4.51
CA PRO A 380 8.24 28.91 -3.81
C PRO A 380 7.78 29.53 -2.49
N GLU A 381 8.65 29.54 -1.49
CA GLU A 381 8.32 30.02 -0.14
C GLU A 381 8.01 31.51 -0.07
N ASP A 382 8.63 32.31 -0.90
CA ASP A 382 8.41 33.77 -1.02
C ASP A 382 6.97 34.10 -1.46
N LYS A 383 6.40 33.27 -2.35
CA LYS A 383 5.01 33.44 -2.83
C LYS A 383 3.99 32.74 -1.92
N PHE A 384 4.27 31.51 -1.53
CA PHE A 384 3.30 30.62 -0.88
C PHE A 384 3.47 30.54 0.64
N GLY A 385 4.58 31.03 1.19
CA GLY A 385 4.91 30.93 2.60
C GLY A 385 5.74 29.70 2.93
N LYS A 386 6.29 29.66 4.14
CA LYS A 386 7.26 28.67 4.59
C LYS A 386 6.75 27.22 4.44
N ALA A 387 7.57 26.36 3.85
CA ALA A 387 7.31 24.93 3.69
C ALA A 387 7.50 24.21 5.03
N SER A 388 6.47 24.19 5.85
CA SER A 388 6.43 23.47 7.13
C SER A 388 5.10 22.77 7.32
N HIS A 389 5.12 21.61 7.97
CA HIS A 389 3.90 20.90 8.35
C HIS A 389 2.97 21.81 9.17
N GLY A 390 1.68 21.78 8.88
CA GLY A 390 0.69 22.58 9.58
C GLY A 390 0.61 24.04 9.15
N ASN A 391 1.36 24.49 8.14
CA ASN A 391 1.19 25.83 7.56
C ASN A 391 -0.08 25.86 6.68
N ILE A 392 -1.20 26.21 7.30
CA ILE A 392 -2.52 26.26 6.66
C ILE A 392 -2.54 27.34 5.58
N ASP A 393 -1.98 28.51 5.85
CA ASP A 393 -1.96 29.63 4.92
C ASP A 393 -1.25 29.26 3.60
N ARG A 394 -0.16 28.47 3.69
CA ARG A 394 0.51 27.92 2.52
C ARG A 394 -0.41 26.99 1.72
N MET A 395 -1.11 26.09 2.41
CA MET A 395 -2.03 25.16 1.76
C MET A 395 -3.20 25.89 1.09
N GLU A 396 -3.77 26.90 1.74
CA GLU A 396 -4.84 27.71 1.18
C GLU A 396 -4.37 28.44 -0.10
N LYS A 397 -3.19 29.04 -0.10
CA LYS A 397 -2.62 29.68 -1.28
C LYS A 397 -2.36 28.71 -2.43
N ILE A 398 -1.83 27.52 -2.14
CA ILE A 398 -1.59 26.48 -3.14
C ILE A 398 -2.93 25.99 -3.71
N THR A 399 -3.92 25.74 -2.87
CA THR A 399 -5.25 25.30 -3.30
C THR A 399 -5.93 26.34 -4.17
N ALA A 400 -5.74 27.63 -3.87
CA ALA A 400 -6.27 28.74 -4.66
C ALA A 400 -5.81 28.75 -6.12
N GLU A 401 -4.58 28.35 -6.40
CA GLU A 401 -4.07 28.22 -7.78
C GLU A 401 -4.88 27.21 -8.62
N TYR A 402 -5.52 26.24 -7.96
CA TYR A 402 -6.30 25.18 -8.60
C TYR A 402 -7.81 25.36 -8.48
N ALA A 403 -8.28 26.46 -7.89
CA ALA A 403 -9.72 26.71 -7.70
C ALA A 403 -10.53 26.64 -8.98
N LYS A 404 -9.96 27.16 -10.08
CA LYS A 404 -10.58 27.10 -11.42
C LYS A 404 -10.78 25.68 -11.95
N TYR A 405 -10.08 24.69 -11.41
CA TYR A 405 -10.18 23.28 -11.77
C TYR A 405 -11.01 22.47 -10.78
N GLY A 406 -11.86 23.11 -9.98
CA GLY A 406 -12.76 22.45 -9.04
C GLY A 406 -12.22 22.31 -7.61
N ALA A 407 -11.00 22.74 -7.32
CA ALA A 407 -10.54 22.88 -5.94
C ALA A 407 -11.26 24.08 -5.31
N ALA A 408 -12.35 23.83 -4.63
CA ALA A 408 -13.21 24.89 -4.09
C ALA A 408 -12.49 25.64 -2.96
N ASN A 409 -12.10 26.88 -3.20
CA ASN A 409 -11.58 27.82 -2.18
C ASN A 409 -12.57 28.09 -1.06
N ASP A 410 -13.86 27.93 -1.33
CA ASP A 410 -14.97 28.19 -0.44
C ASP A 410 -15.30 27.00 0.46
N ASP A 411 -14.74 25.81 0.20
CA ASP A 411 -14.96 24.64 1.04
C ASP A 411 -14.06 24.67 2.30
N LYS A 412 -14.23 25.70 3.10
CA LYS A 412 -13.52 25.87 4.39
C LYS A 412 -13.75 24.69 5.34
N ASN A 413 -14.88 24.00 5.22
CA ASN A 413 -15.20 22.84 6.05
C ASN A 413 -14.41 21.60 5.59
N ALA A 414 -14.20 21.41 4.30
CA ALA A 414 -13.40 20.34 3.77
C ALA A 414 -11.91 20.52 4.15
N LEU A 415 -11.39 21.74 4.11
CA LEU A 415 -10.05 22.04 4.61
C LEU A 415 -9.92 21.76 6.11
N LYS A 416 -10.91 22.14 6.92
CA LYS A 416 -10.93 21.82 8.36
C LYS A 416 -11.05 20.33 8.63
N MET A 417 -11.86 19.61 7.87
CA MET A 417 -12.01 18.16 8.01
C MET A 417 -10.77 17.40 7.51
N GLY A 418 -10.06 17.95 6.54
CA GLY A 418 -8.80 17.42 6.07
C GLY A 418 -7.63 17.64 7.04
N GLN A 419 -7.79 18.48 8.05
CA GLN A 419 -6.80 18.71 9.11
C GLN A 419 -6.85 17.57 10.12
N VAL A 420 -6.39 16.40 9.74
CA VAL A 420 -6.23 15.29 10.68
C VAL A 420 -4.82 15.29 11.22
N LYS A 421 -4.70 15.59 12.50
CA LYS A 421 -3.47 15.39 13.23
C LYS A 421 -3.23 13.89 13.37
N GLN A 422 -2.33 13.33 12.59
CA GLN A 422 -2.14 11.88 12.53
C GLN A 422 -1.04 11.40 13.46
N ARG A 423 0.10 12.05 13.48
CA ARG A 423 1.17 11.77 14.45
C ARG A 423 1.79 13.09 14.84
N GLY A 424 1.63 13.50 16.11
CA GLY A 424 2.24 14.70 16.62
C GLY A 424 1.87 15.95 15.82
N ASP A 425 2.75 16.41 14.98
CA ASP A 425 2.64 17.61 14.15
C ASP A 425 2.20 17.36 12.69
N GLN A 426 2.06 16.09 12.28
CA GLN A 426 1.61 15.78 10.92
C GLN A 426 0.14 16.11 10.74
N VAL A 427 -0.15 17.01 9.82
CA VAL A 427 -1.49 17.42 9.43
C VAL A 427 -1.74 16.98 8.00
N GLY A 428 -2.74 16.11 7.80
CA GLY A 428 -3.24 15.74 6.49
C GLY A 428 -4.35 16.67 6.06
N PHE A 429 -4.41 16.95 4.76
CA PHE A 429 -5.46 17.75 4.15
C PHE A 429 -6.23 16.89 3.17
N ASN A 430 -7.49 17.17 3.03
CA ASN A 430 -8.47 16.48 2.25
C ASN A 430 -8.02 16.12 0.81
N ASP A 431 -7.76 17.11 -0.04
CA ASP A 431 -7.37 16.92 -1.44
C ASP A 431 -5.99 17.50 -1.75
N ALA A 432 -5.44 18.25 -0.82
CA ALA A 432 -4.14 18.88 -0.93
C ALA A 432 -3.38 18.59 0.36
N GLY A 433 -2.78 17.42 0.48
CA GLY A 433 -1.97 17.04 1.62
C GLY A 433 -0.61 17.71 1.61
N TRP A 434 0.13 17.50 2.68
CA TRP A 434 1.50 17.97 2.75
C TRP A 434 2.38 17.29 1.70
N GLU A 435 2.19 15.99 1.50
CA GLU A 435 2.88 15.18 0.50
C GLU A 435 1.89 14.22 -0.14
N ILE A 436 1.30 14.59 -1.26
CA ILE A 436 0.45 13.71 -2.08
C ILE A 436 1.23 13.29 -3.32
N TRP A 437 1.00 12.08 -3.81
CA TRP A 437 1.59 11.60 -5.05
C TRP A 437 1.33 12.58 -6.19
N PRO A 438 2.38 13.07 -6.88
CA PRO A 438 2.22 14.22 -7.80
C PRO A 438 1.51 13.87 -9.10
N ASN A 439 1.62 12.62 -9.57
CA ASN A 439 1.15 12.18 -10.87
C ASN A 439 -0.12 11.33 -10.77
N ASN A 440 -0.66 10.94 -11.93
CA ASN A 440 -1.71 9.93 -11.99
C ASN A 440 -1.34 8.68 -11.19
N TYR A 441 -2.32 8.03 -10.60
CA TYR A 441 -2.14 6.68 -10.05
C TYR A 441 -2.28 5.67 -11.18
N SER A 442 -1.30 4.78 -11.35
CA SER A 442 -1.26 3.92 -12.52
C SER A 442 -0.69 2.53 -12.24
N ARG A 443 -1.11 1.58 -13.06
CA ARG A 443 -0.52 0.26 -13.17
C ARG A 443 -0.48 -0.14 -14.64
N LEU A 444 0.72 -0.19 -15.21
CA LEU A 444 0.98 -0.60 -16.59
C LEU A 444 0.31 0.24 -17.71
N LEU A 445 -0.45 1.29 -17.35
CA LEU A 445 -1.07 2.25 -18.26
C LEU A 445 -0.72 3.66 -17.82
N TYR A 446 -0.16 4.47 -18.69
CA TYR A 446 0.36 5.78 -18.36
C TYR A 446 -0.22 6.86 -19.29
N GLN A 447 -0.61 8.00 -18.74
CA GLN A 447 -0.95 9.18 -19.55
C GLN A 447 0.33 9.92 -19.95
N ILE A 448 0.45 10.24 -21.23
CA ILE A 448 1.58 10.97 -21.80
C ILE A 448 1.35 12.48 -21.63
N GLU A 449 2.33 13.20 -21.10
CA GLU A 449 2.32 14.66 -20.92
C GLU A 449 0.98 15.21 -20.37
N PRO A 450 0.50 14.71 -19.21
CA PRO A 450 -0.85 15.01 -18.75
C PRO A 450 -1.17 16.49 -18.62
N ASP A 451 -0.22 17.31 -18.13
CA ASP A 451 -0.44 18.74 -17.90
C ASP A 451 -0.35 19.58 -19.20
N ALA A 452 0.31 19.06 -20.23
CA ALA A 452 0.39 19.72 -21.54
C ALA A 452 -0.89 19.52 -22.38
N THR A 453 -1.62 18.42 -22.16
CA THR A 453 -2.70 17.99 -23.06
C THR A 453 -4.09 17.94 -22.40
N SER A 454 -4.14 18.03 -21.08
CA SER A 454 -5.37 18.03 -20.27
C SER A 454 -5.21 18.90 -19.01
N ILE A 455 -6.30 19.18 -18.32
CA ILE A 455 -6.27 19.90 -17.04
C ILE A 455 -6.60 18.96 -15.89
N PRO A 456 -5.99 19.14 -14.70
CA PRO A 456 -6.42 18.45 -13.50
C PRO A 456 -7.69 19.06 -12.94
N LEU A 457 -8.56 18.24 -12.39
CA LEU A 457 -9.82 18.64 -11.77
C LEU A 457 -9.93 17.99 -10.40
N TRP A 458 -10.42 18.77 -9.44
CA TRP A 458 -10.67 18.32 -8.10
C TRP A 458 -12.12 18.57 -7.71
N ARG A 459 -12.71 17.63 -6.94
CA ARG A 459 -14.10 17.78 -6.44
C ARG A 459 -15.07 18.06 -7.57
N VAL A 460 -15.03 17.20 -8.58
CA VAL A 460 -15.96 17.28 -9.71
C VAL A 460 -17.39 17.21 -9.21
N GLY A 461 -18.17 18.22 -9.56
CA GLY A 461 -19.57 18.37 -9.08
C GLY A 461 -19.70 19.10 -7.75
N GLY A 462 -18.60 19.63 -7.17
CA GLY A 462 -18.61 20.43 -5.95
C GLY A 462 -17.92 19.77 -4.74
N PRO A 463 -18.12 20.32 -3.53
CA PRO A 463 -17.55 19.78 -2.31
C PRO A 463 -17.87 18.30 -2.09
N ILE A 464 -16.92 17.53 -1.55
CA ILE A 464 -17.14 16.12 -1.24
C ILE A 464 -18.13 15.98 -0.09
N THR A 465 -19.20 15.27 -0.36
CA THR A 465 -20.27 14.92 0.60
C THR A 465 -20.39 13.41 0.73
N SER A 466 -21.25 12.93 1.62
CA SER A 466 -21.60 11.50 1.72
C SER A 466 -22.19 10.92 0.44
N GLU A 467 -22.73 11.75 -0.44
CA GLU A 467 -23.38 11.36 -1.69
C GLU A 467 -22.49 11.50 -2.92
N SER A 468 -21.29 12.08 -2.76
CA SER A 468 -20.36 12.22 -3.86
C SER A 468 -19.91 10.85 -4.38
N SER A 469 -19.83 10.70 -5.71
CA SER A 469 -19.29 9.49 -6.33
C SER A 469 -17.84 9.26 -5.89
N ILE A 470 -17.41 8.02 -5.85
CA ILE A 470 -16.02 7.65 -5.58
C ILE A 470 -15.05 8.27 -6.59
N TYR A 471 -15.52 8.59 -7.78
CA TYR A 471 -14.76 9.24 -8.86
C TYR A 471 -14.68 10.75 -8.75
N SER A 472 -15.45 11.38 -7.84
CA SER A 472 -15.61 12.84 -7.80
C SER A 472 -14.41 13.60 -7.21
N ARG A 473 -13.49 12.93 -6.49
CA ARG A 473 -12.39 13.63 -5.83
C ARG A 473 -11.33 14.12 -6.81
N PHE A 474 -10.94 13.28 -7.77
CA PHE A 474 -9.89 13.55 -8.73
C PHE A 474 -10.34 13.19 -10.14
N ALA A 475 -9.98 14.04 -11.10
CA ALA A 475 -10.22 13.81 -12.51
C ALA A 475 -9.23 14.59 -13.38
N ARG A 476 -9.29 14.38 -14.68
CA ARG A 476 -8.72 15.27 -15.69
C ARG A 476 -9.75 15.51 -16.78
N GLY A 477 -9.68 16.66 -17.41
CA GLY A 477 -10.61 17.02 -18.48
C GLY A 477 -9.93 17.72 -19.63
N PHE A 478 -10.70 17.96 -20.66
CA PHE A 478 -10.35 18.89 -21.72
C PHE A 478 -10.45 20.34 -21.22
N GLU A 479 -9.79 21.24 -21.90
CA GLU A 479 -9.94 22.69 -21.80
C GLU A 479 -9.75 23.24 -23.22
N HIS A 480 -10.84 23.21 -24.00
CA HIS A 480 -10.81 23.57 -25.42
C HIS A 480 -10.25 24.97 -25.65
N ALA A 481 -10.63 25.91 -24.79
CA ALA A 481 -10.19 27.30 -24.88
C ALA A 481 -8.65 27.47 -24.78
N SER A 482 -7.93 26.55 -24.16
CA SER A 482 -6.47 26.56 -24.07
C SER A 482 -5.79 25.55 -25.00
N GLY A 483 -6.56 24.88 -25.86
CA GLY A 483 -6.06 23.88 -26.81
C GLY A 483 -5.75 22.53 -26.20
N LYS A 484 -6.18 22.26 -24.96
CA LYS A 484 -5.98 20.98 -24.28
C LYS A 484 -7.15 20.04 -24.57
N ASN A 485 -7.08 19.36 -25.70
CA ASN A 485 -8.18 18.60 -26.28
C ASN A 485 -7.93 17.09 -26.33
N ALA A 486 -6.96 16.55 -25.56
CA ALA A 486 -6.61 15.15 -25.67
C ALA A 486 -6.02 14.56 -24.37
N LEU A 487 -6.33 13.28 -24.11
CA LEU A 487 -5.62 12.46 -23.14
C LEU A 487 -4.98 11.30 -23.89
N TYR A 488 -3.65 11.32 -24.01
CA TYR A 488 -2.86 10.30 -24.71
C TYR A 488 -2.42 9.23 -23.73
N PHE A 489 -2.60 7.94 -24.08
CA PHE A 489 -2.27 6.80 -23.22
C PHE A 489 -1.28 5.87 -23.88
N LYS A 490 -0.35 5.37 -23.05
CA LYS A 490 0.65 4.38 -23.44
C LYS A 490 0.63 3.24 -22.44
N LEU A 491 0.55 2.00 -22.92
CA LEU A 491 0.76 0.80 -22.13
C LEU A 491 2.25 0.55 -21.90
N HIS A 492 2.58 -0.17 -20.84
CA HIS A 492 3.93 -0.69 -20.66
C HIS A 492 4.32 -1.59 -21.83
N GLU A 493 5.55 -1.47 -22.33
CA GLU A 493 6.01 -2.17 -23.56
C GLU A 493 5.80 -3.68 -23.52
N GLY A 494 6.02 -4.33 -22.36
CA GLY A 494 5.78 -5.74 -22.16
C GLY A 494 4.31 -6.15 -22.20
N PHE A 495 3.37 -5.23 -22.00
CA PHE A 495 1.94 -5.55 -22.07
C PHE A 495 1.49 -5.89 -23.48
N SER A 496 2.09 -5.31 -24.50
CA SER A 496 1.81 -5.59 -25.91
C SER A 496 3.04 -6.17 -26.60
N GLN A 497 3.32 -7.46 -26.37
CA GLN A 497 4.59 -8.12 -26.68
C GLN A 497 4.95 -8.19 -28.17
N ASP A 498 3.95 -8.36 -29.03
CA ASP A 498 4.14 -8.48 -30.48
C ASP A 498 3.31 -7.43 -31.23
N SER A 499 3.61 -7.25 -32.52
CA SER A 499 2.89 -6.31 -33.41
C SER A 499 1.67 -6.93 -34.09
N LYS A 500 1.12 -8.02 -33.54
CA LYS A 500 -0.08 -8.64 -34.09
C LYS A 500 -1.34 -7.99 -33.53
N PRO A 501 -2.39 -7.88 -34.33
CA PRO A 501 -3.69 -7.43 -33.87
C PRO A 501 -4.22 -8.30 -32.72
N LYS A 502 -4.77 -7.65 -31.69
CA LYS A 502 -5.31 -8.29 -30.48
C LYS A 502 -6.65 -7.72 -30.12
N VAL A 503 -7.46 -8.54 -29.45
CA VAL A 503 -8.65 -8.04 -28.77
C VAL A 503 -8.23 -7.34 -27.49
N MET A 504 -8.66 -6.10 -27.32
CA MET A 504 -8.49 -5.30 -26.12
C MET A 504 -9.81 -4.64 -25.75
N SER A 505 -10.14 -4.64 -24.48
CA SER A 505 -11.29 -3.88 -23.96
C SER A 505 -10.79 -2.69 -23.17
N ILE A 506 -11.33 -1.52 -23.45
CA ILE A 506 -11.02 -0.27 -22.74
C ILE A 506 -12.28 0.17 -22.04
N THR A 507 -12.20 0.39 -20.72
CA THR A 507 -13.26 1.02 -19.94
C THR A 507 -12.84 2.44 -19.59
N VAL A 508 -13.69 3.41 -19.92
CA VAL A 508 -13.49 4.84 -19.61
C VAL A 508 -14.58 5.28 -18.63
N VAL A 509 -14.15 5.81 -17.49
CA VAL A 509 -15.05 6.45 -16.53
C VAL A 509 -15.01 7.95 -16.76
N TRP A 510 -16.15 8.52 -17.14
CA TRP A 510 -16.29 9.94 -17.49
C TRP A 510 -17.53 10.57 -16.85
N TYR A 511 -17.46 11.89 -16.65
CA TYR A 511 -18.55 12.66 -16.05
C TYR A 511 -19.31 13.42 -17.12
N ASP A 512 -20.56 13.11 -17.31
CA ASP A 512 -21.46 13.71 -18.30
C ASP A 512 -21.98 15.08 -17.82
N ALA A 513 -21.13 16.09 -17.94
CA ALA A 513 -21.41 17.44 -17.44
C ALA A 513 -22.31 18.28 -18.37
N ILE A 514 -22.19 18.07 -19.70
CA ILE A 514 -22.71 19.00 -20.72
C ILE A 514 -23.50 18.25 -21.78
N GLU A 515 -24.75 18.61 -21.94
CA GLU A 515 -25.62 18.05 -23.00
C GLU A 515 -25.03 18.29 -24.39
N GLY A 516 -24.95 17.21 -25.18
CA GLY A 516 -24.46 17.20 -26.54
C GLY A 516 -22.94 17.36 -26.65
N SER A 517 -22.15 17.29 -25.54
CA SER A 517 -20.69 17.18 -25.62
C SER A 517 -20.29 15.90 -26.33
N LYS A 518 -19.14 15.92 -27.02
CA LYS A 518 -18.66 14.77 -27.78
C LYS A 518 -17.19 14.51 -27.55
N TRP A 519 -16.87 13.28 -27.19
CA TRP A 519 -15.51 12.77 -27.19
C TRP A 519 -15.41 11.46 -27.96
N LYS A 520 -14.21 11.12 -28.44
CA LYS A 520 -13.98 9.87 -29.16
C LYS A 520 -12.71 9.17 -28.67
N LEU A 521 -12.65 7.86 -28.86
CA LEU A 521 -11.46 7.06 -28.65
C LEU A 521 -10.87 6.66 -30.00
N ASP A 522 -9.66 7.16 -30.27
CA ASP A 522 -8.84 6.75 -31.41
C ASP A 522 -7.69 5.85 -30.91
N TYR A 523 -7.32 4.82 -31.69
CA TYR A 523 -6.33 3.83 -31.29
C TYR A 523 -5.37 3.42 -32.39
N ASP A 524 -4.18 2.91 -31.99
CA ASP A 524 -3.16 2.35 -32.87
C ASP A 524 -3.55 0.95 -33.34
N ALA A 525 -3.93 0.83 -34.61
CA ALA A 525 -4.22 -0.41 -35.31
C ALA A 525 -3.00 -0.99 -36.07
N GLY A 526 -1.80 -0.42 -35.84
CA GLY A 526 -0.55 -0.83 -36.48
C GLY A 526 -0.29 -0.15 -37.83
N ASN A 527 0.94 -0.28 -38.31
CA ASN A 527 1.38 0.29 -39.60
C ASN A 527 1.07 1.80 -39.72
N LYS A 528 1.17 2.55 -38.64
CA LYS A 528 0.79 3.97 -38.55
C LYS A 528 -0.69 4.24 -38.88
N THR A 529 -1.54 3.23 -38.75
CA THR A 529 -2.99 3.36 -38.96
C THR A 529 -3.67 3.65 -37.64
N ILE A 530 -4.34 4.79 -37.57
CA ILE A 530 -5.18 5.20 -36.43
C ILE A 530 -6.64 4.99 -36.82
N LYS A 531 -7.41 4.33 -35.96
CA LYS A 531 -8.84 4.08 -36.13
C LYS A 531 -9.62 4.68 -34.97
N THR A 532 -10.84 5.13 -35.25
CA THR A 532 -11.81 5.49 -34.21
C THR A 532 -12.58 4.26 -33.79
N ALA A 533 -12.52 3.93 -32.49
CA ALA A 533 -13.24 2.80 -31.93
C ALA A 533 -14.67 3.19 -31.51
N MET A 534 -14.85 4.39 -30.96
CA MET A 534 -16.14 4.88 -30.47
C MET A 534 -16.17 6.41 -30.45
N THR A 535 -17.35 6.97 -30.66
CA THR A 535 -17.67 8.36 -30.35
C THR A 535 -18.84 8.39 -29.37
N VAL A 536 -18.68 9.11 -28.29
CA VAL A 536 -19.68 9.26 -27.22
C VAL A 536 -20.29 10.65 -27.30
N THR A 537 -21.59 10.74 -27.07
CA THR A 537 -22.33 12.02 -26.98
C THR A 537 -22.98 12.13 -25.61
N GLY A 538 -22.71 13.18 -24.90
CA GLY A 538 -23.22 13.46 -23.57
C GLY A 538 -24.70 13.84 -23.58
N LYS A 539 -25.38 13.48 -22.50
CA LYS A 539 -26.79 13.84 -22.20
C LYS A 539 -26.89 15.01 -21.22
N GLY A 540 -25.79 15.38 -20.60
CA GLY A 540 -25.72 16.42 -19.56
C GLY A 540 -26.41 16.01 -18.25
N ASP A 541 -26.47 14.73 -17.92
CA ASP A 541 -27.19 14.22 -16.76
C ASP A 541 -26.44 14.40 -15.43
N LYS A 542 -25.21 14.91 -15.49
CA LYS A 542 -24.33 15.17 -14.33
C LYS A 542 -24.02 13.93 -13.51
N LYS A 543 -23.84 12.79 -14.20
CA LYS A 543 -23.48 11.51 -13.59
C LYS A 543 -22.17 10.99 -14.16
N TRP A 544 -21.54 10.09 -13.42
CA TRP A 544 -20.42 9.30 -13.87
C TRP A 544 -20.90 8.09 -14.68
N HIS A 545 -20.36 7.92 -15.87
CA HIS A 545 -20.65 6.82 -16.79
C HIS A 545 -19.43 5.94 -16.99
N HIS A 546 -19.67 4.68 -17.37
CA HIS A 546 -18.66 3.71 -17.74
C HIS A 546 -18.90 3.30 -19.18
N GLU A 547 -18.02 3.70 -20.07
CA GLU A 547 -18.06 3.28 -21.47
C GLU A 547 -17.11 2.11 -21.68
N LEU A 548 -17.65 0.96 -22.10
CA LEU A 548 -16.87 -0.22 -22.47
C LEU A 548 -16.69 -0.25 -23.98
N ILE A 549 -15.44 -0.26 -24.44
CA ILE A 549 -15.07 -0.22 -25.83
C ILE A 549 -14.22 -1.46 -26.14
N THR A 550 -14.74 -2.40 -26.93
CA THR A 550 -14.00 -3.59 -27.36
C THR A 550 -13.39 -3.35 -28.74
N ILE A 551 -12.06 -3.40 -28.81
CA ILE A 551 -11.26 -3.24 -30.00
C ILE A 551 -10.76 -4.62 -30.41
N LYS A 552 -11.04 -5.06 -31.65
CA LYS A 552 -10.68 -6.41 -32.12
C LYS A 552 -9.32 -6.51 -32.80
N ASP A 553 -8.75 -5.38 -33.19
CA ASP A 553 -7.53 -5.29 -34.00
C ASP A 553 -6.52 -4.27 -33.43
N ALA A 554 -6.50 -4.11 -32.12
CA ALA A 554 -5.52 -3.28 -31.43
C ALA A 554 -4.10 -3.84 -31.61
N VAL A 555 -3.17 -3.00 -32.03
CA VAL A 555 -1.75 -3.36 -32.12
C VAL A 555 -0.96 -2.78 -30.94
N PHE A 556 -1.23 -1.57 -30.57
CA PHE A 556 -0.65 -0.88 -29.40
C PHE A 556 0.88 -0.97 -29.35
N LYS A 557 1.53 -0.38 -30.34
CA LYS A 557 3.00 -0.29 -30.48
C LYS A 557 3.49 1.13 -30.58
N ASN A 558 2.84 2.03 -29.82
CA ASN A 558 3.18 3.45 -29.78
C ASN A 558 3.08 4.13 -31.17
N GLY A 559 2.20 3.65 -32.05
CA GLY A 559 2.05 4.15 -33.43
C GLY A 559 1.26 5.45 -33.54
N GLY A 560 0.56 5.85 -32.47
CA GLY A 560 -0.24 7.06 -32.45
C GLY A 560 0.54 8.35 -32.20
N THR A 561 -0.17 9.47 -32.22
CA THR A 561 0.37 10.79 -31.90
C THR A 561 1.07 10.77 -30.54
N LYS A 562 2.24 11.39 -30.42
CA LYS A 562 3.09 11.40 -29.21
C LYS A 562 3.56 9.99 -28.76
N GLY A 563 3.44 8.98 -29.62
CA GLY A 563 3.76 7.60 -29.23
C GLY A 563 2.67 6.95 -28.36
N ALA A 564 1.43 7.36 -28.49
CA ALA A 564 0.31 6.77 -27.76
C ALA A 564 -0.17 5.48 -28.42
N ASP A 565 -0.71 4.57 -27.60
CA ASP A 565 -1.43 3.38 -28.04
C ASP A 565 -2.90 3.72 -28.34
N PHE A 566 -3.47 4.61 -27.55
CA PHE A 566 -4.80 5.17 -27.80
C PHE A 566 -4.94 6.56 -27.17
N VAL A 567 -5.94 7.29 -27.57
CA VAL A 567 -6.19 8.65 -27.13
C VAL A 567 -7.70 8.92 -26.97
N LEU A 568 -8.07 9.62 -25.91
CA LEU A 568 -9.37 10.25 -25.79
C LEU A 568 -9.24 11.67 -26.35
N LEU A 569 -10.04 11.95 -27.38
CA LEU A 569 -10.00 13.22 -28.10
C LEU A 569 -11.32 13.98 -27.93
N ASN A 570 -11.23 15.28 -27.70
CA ASN A 570 -12.37 16.18 -27.84
C ASN A 570 -12.84 16.16 -29.30
N ALA A 571 -14.13 15.96 -29.52
CA ALA A 571 -14.74 15.90 -30.85
C ALA A 571 -15.67 17.10 -31.16
N ASP A 572 -15.72 18.06 -30.24
CA ASP A 572 -16.42 19.35 -30.40
C ASP A 572 -15.67 20.48 -29.64
N ASP A 573 -16.37 21.52 -29.21
CA ASP A 573 -15.82 22.66 -28.47
C ASP A 573 -16.16 22.64 -26.95
N LYS A 574 -16.72 21.53 -26.46
CA LYS A 574 -17.10 21.35 -25.06
C LYS A 574 -16.06 20.51 -24.31
N ASP A 575 -16.02 20.69 -23.01
CA ASP A 575 -15.02 20.05 -22.16
C ASP A 575 -15.59 18.82 -21.44
N ASP A 576 -15.08 17.63 -21.76
CA ASP A 576 -15.43 16.39 -21.10
C ASP A 576 -14.43 16.06 -19.99
N ILE A 577 -14.89 15.32 -18.97
CA ILE A 577 -14.17 15.05 -17.73
C ILE A 577 -14.03 13.54 -17.53
N PHE A 578 -12.81 13.06 -17.18
CA PHE A 578 -12.46 11.66 -17.06
C PHE A 578 -11.79 11.37 -15.72
N SER A 579 -12.13 10.25 -15.06
CA SER A 579 -11.55 9.87 -13.77
C SER A 579 -10.67 8.62 -13.85
N LEU A 580 -11.11 7.59 -14.58
CA LEU A 580 -10.41 6.31 -14.64
C LEU A 580 -10.42 5.77 -16.06
N VAL A 581 -9.29 5.23 -16.49
CA VAL A 581 -9.16 4.45 -17.72
C VAL A 581 -8.58 3.09 -17.38
N GLU A 582 -9.26 2.02 -17.80
CA GLU A 582 -8.83 0.65 -17.61
C GLU A 582 -8.63 -0.03 -18.96
N VAL A 583 -7.65 -0.91 -19.06
CA VAL A 583 -7.43 -1.77 -20.23
C VAL A 583 -7.45 -3.22 -19.78
N HIS A 584 -8.21 -4.04 -20.48
CA HIS A 584 -8.23 -5.49 -20.30
C HIS A 584 -7.75 -6.18 -21.57
N ARG A 585 -6.86 -7.15 -21.44
CA ARG A 585 -6.37 -7.97 -22.55
C ARG A 585 -7.39 -9.05 -22.89
N GLY A 586 -8.09 -8.87 -23.97
CA GLY A 586 -9.20 -9.71 -24.40
C GLY A 586 -10.54 -9.02 -24.35
N GLU A 587 -11.61 -9.76 -24.50
CA GLU A 587 -12.97 -9.29 -24.34
C GLU A 587 -13.34 -9.26 -22.86
N GLN A 588 -13.87 -8.13 -22.40
CA GLN A 588 -14.25 -7.94 -21.00
C GLN A 588 -15.56 -8.68 -20.72
N GLU A 589 -15.55 -9.51 -19.68
CA GLU A 589 -16.76 -10.15 -19.18
C GLU A 589 -17.74 -9.13 -18.56
N LEU A 590 -19.04 -9.32 -18.82
CA LEU A 590 -20.09 -8.50 -18.23
C LEU A 590 -20.81 -9.28 -17.10
N PRO A 591 -21.32 -8.61 -16.05
CA PRO A 591 -21.29 -7.16 -15.83
C PRO A 591 -19.91 -6.65 -15.41
N LEU A 592 -19.59 -5.41 -15.76
CA LEU A 592 -18.38 -4.75 -15.29
C LEU A 592 -18.42 -4.60 -13.76
N LEU A 593 -17.24 -4.70 -13.14
CA LEU A 593 -17.09 -4.33 -11.75
C LEU A 593 -17.36 -2.82 -11.58
N ARG A 594 -18.40 -2.47 -10.84
CA ARG A 594 -18.82 -1.09 -10.59
C ARG A 594 -19.09 -0.85 -9.10
N PRO A 595 -18.90 0.37 -8.60
CA PRO A 595 -19.32 0.71 -7.25
C PRO A 595 -20.85 0.60 -7.14
N GLN A 596 -21.32 0.21 -5.96
CA GLN A 596 -22.77 0.18 -5.67
C GLN A 596 -23.25 1.62 -5.44
N GLU A 597 -23.76 2.27 -6.49
CA GLU A 597 -24.23 3.66 -6.41
C GLU A 597 -25.62 3.78 -5.78
N GLU A 598 -26.41 2.72 -5.81
CA GLU A 598 -27.82 2.74 -5.39
C GLU A 598 -28.04 2.67 -3.87
N ASN A 599 -27.05 2.29 -3.07
CA ASN A 599 -27.19 2.14 -1.61
C ASN A 599 -26.61 3.30 -0.79
N ARG A 600 -26.50 4.50 -1.35
CA ARG A 600 -25.89 5.66 -0.69
C ARG A 600 -26.73 6.33 0.39
N ALA A 601 -27.98 5.94 0.57
CA ALA A 601 -28.78 6.41 1.68
C ALA A 601 -28.37 5.72 2.99
N PHE A 602 -27.10 5.78 3.36
CA PHE A 602 -26.70 5.42 4.72
C PHE A 602 -27.23 6.51 5.67
N LYS A 603 -28.37 6.26 6.24
CA LYS A 603 -28.84 6.97 7.43
C LYS A 603 -28.01 6.50 8.64
N GLY A 604 -26.73 6.70 8.56
CA GLY A 604 -25.81 6.52 9.68
C GLY A 604 -26.11 7.58 10.71
N SER A 605 -26.88 7.22 11.71
CA SER A 605 -26.90 8.02 12.93
C SER A 605 -25.47 8.14 13.43
N ALA A 606 -25.01 9.35 13.67
CA ALA A 606 -23.78 9.68 14.38
C ALA A 606 -23.80 9.24 15.86
N LYS A 607 -24.48 8.17 16.19
CA LYS A 607 -24.38 7.46 17.46
C LYS A 607 -23.36 6.38 17.29
N GLY A 608 -22.16 6.65 17.85
CA GLY A 608 -21.04 5.73 17.89
C GLY A 608 -21.51 4.31 18.19
N THR A 609 -21.52 3.47 17.17
CA THR A 609 -21.56 2.04 17.36
C THR A 609 -20.32 1.68 18.16
N LYS A 610 -20.52 1.28 19.40
CA LYS A 610 -19.51 0.59 20.22
C LYS A 610 -19.21 -0.73 19.50
N TYR A 611 -18.33 -0.70 18.49
CA TYR A 611 -17.69 -1.93 18.04
C TYR A 611 -16.78 -2.38 19.18
N GLY A 612 -17.00 -3.62 19.60
CA GLY A 612 -16.48 -4.20 20.79
C GLY A 612 -14.97 -3.97 20.94
N LYS A 613 -14.57 -3.77 22.17
CA LYS A 613 -13.20 -3.93 22.61
C LYS A 613 -12.76 -5.37 22.33
N GLY A 614 -12.25 -5.62 21.11
CA GLY A 614 -11.36 -6.73 20.88
C GLY A 614 -10.06 -6.40 21.57
N GLU A 615 -9.60 -7.24 22.44
CA GLU A 615 -8.46 -7.08 23.34
C GLU A 615 -7.08 -7.01 22.67
N ASN A 616 -6.98 -6.58 21.41
CA ASN A 616 -5.71 -6.38 20.71
C ASN A 616 -5.66 -5.05 19.93
N ALA A 617 -6.22 -3.99 20.50
CA ALA A 617 -5.95 -2.64 20.01
C ALA A 617 -4.49 -2.29 20.32
N VAL A 618 -3.62 -2.37 19.33
CA VAL A 618 -2.29 -1.75 19.39
C VAL A 618 -2.49 -0.27 19.62
N GLU A 619 -2.21 0.17 20.84
CA GLU A 619 -2.35 1.53 21.30
C GLU A 619 -1.39 2.48 20.59
N GLY A 620 -1.85 3.08 19.48
CA GLY A 620 -1.21 4.29 18.95
C GLY A 620 -1.90 5.60 19.35
N ASP A 621 -3.12 5.55 19.90
CA ASP A 621 -4.02 6.70 19.89
C ASP A 621 -4.35 7.32 21.27
N LYS A 622 -3.75 6.87 22.38
CA LYS A 622 -4.06 7.42 23.71
C LYS A 622 -3.15 8.53 24.23
N GLU A 623 -2.09 8.92 23.51
CA GLU A 623 -1.18 10.00 23.96
C GLU A 623 -1.74 11.44 23.83
N ILE A 624 -2.93 11.64 23.25
CA ILE A 624 -3.42 13.01 22.95
C ILE A 624 -4.12 13.70 24.14
N LYS A 625 -4.41 13.00 25.24
CA LYS A 625 -5.05 13.64 26.42
C LYS A 625 -4.11 14.14 27.50
N GLY A 626 -2.81 13.81 27.44
CA GLY A 626 -1.83 14.24 28.44
C GLY A 626 -1.32 15.69 28.30
N ASP A 627 -1.27 16.19 27.07
CA ASP A 627 -0.56 17.45 26.77
C ASP A 627 -1.31 18.75 27.12
N LYS A 628 -2.62 18.69 27.42
CA LYS A 628 -3.37 19.88 27.84
C LYS A 628 -3.16 20.19 29.32
N LYS A 629 -3.05 19.18 30.19
CA LYS A 629 -2.86 19.35 31.60
C LYS A 629 -1.47 19.90 31.96
N ASP A 630 -0.43 19.43 31.25
CA ASP A 630 0.95 19.90 31.46
C ASP A 630 1.21 21.35 30.99
N LYS A 631 0.42 21.87 30.06
CA LYS A 631 0.52 23.28 29.62
C LYS A 631 -0.22 24.23 30.56
N GLU A 632 -1.33 23.80 31.14
CA GLU A 632 -2.04 24.58 32.13
C GLU A 632 -1.24 24.67 33.46
N ASP A 633 -0.68 23.56 33.94
CA ASP A 633 0.18 23.54 35.14
C ASP A 633 1.48 24.34 34.95
N LYS A 634 2.06 24.38 33.75
CA LYS A 634 3.24 25.23 33.46
C LYS A 634 2.89 26.72 33.36
N LYS A 635 1.67 27.04 32.93
CA LYS A 635 1.19 28.42 32.84
C LYS A 635 0.90 28.96 34.24
N GLU A 636 0.24 28.18 35.12
CA GLU A 636 -0.05 28.52 36.49
C GLU A 636 1.23 28.69 37.35
N LYS A 637 2.23 27.82 37.18
CA LYS A 637 3.55 27.96 37.83
C LYS A 637 4.33 29.17 37.32
N ARG A 638 4.15 29.60 36.09
CA ARG A 638 4.78 30.82 35.56
C ARG A 638 4.10 32.10 36.07
N GLU A 639 2.80 32.08 36.26
CA GLU A 639 2.05 33.23 36.82
C GLU A 639 2.28 33.38 38.32
N LYS A 640 2.37 32.29 39.09
CA LYS A 640 2.79 32.33 40.50
C LYS A 640 4.21 32.90 40.68
N ARG A 641 5.18 32.48 39.84
CA ARG A 641 6.56 33.03 39.90
C ARG A 641 6.66 34.51 39.49
N LYS A 642 5.71 35.04 38.71
CA LYS A 642 5.65 36.47 38.39
C LYS A 642 5.04 37.31 39.54
N LYS A 643 4.07 36.76 40.28
CA LYS A 643 3.50 37.44 41.48
C LYS A 643 4.46 37.49 42.65
N ASP A 644 5.28 36.45 42.84
CA ASP A 644 6.29 36.43 43.91
C ASP A 644 7.51 37.35 43.66
N LYS A 645 7.71 37.84 42.41
CA LYS A 645 8.76 38.78 42.04
C LYS A 645 8.31 40.26 42.04
N SER A 646 7.01 40.53 42.23
CA SER A 646 6.49 41.90 42.33
C SER A 646 6.25 42.37 43.77
N ASN A 647 6.55 41.53 44.77
CA ASN A 647 6.39 41.83 46.18
C ASN A 647 7.71 41.71 46.99
N ASN A 648 8.85 41.93 46.33
CA ASN A 648 10.15 42.18 46.98
C ASN A 648 10.82 43.38 46.35
#